data_f7a2c4ae06f016f42b18ca4623a68e6d
#
_entry.id   f7a2c4ae06f016f42b18ca4623a68e6d
#
_cell.length_a   1.000
_cell.length_b   1.000
_cell.length_c   1.000
_cell.angle_alpha   90.00
_cell.angle_beta   90.00
_cell.angle_gamma   90.00
#
_symmetry.space_group_name_H-M   'P 1'
#
loop_
_entity.id
_entity.type
_entity.pdbx_description
1 polymer ?
#
loop_
_entity_poly.entity_id
_entity_poly.type
_entity_poly.pdbx_seq_one_letter_code
_entity_poly.pdbx_strand_id
1 'polypeptide(L)'
;MVPLCPLGRARRPDKQEGGAMVSLVSSSLQLRPIARDEAAELDTRILSCLQQLPDRPEAEREAAALLLEKIAREADDGTPLPYPEHFRRFVERGIARGALDPRLRTFQLDVLARALDPARDALLGYAALATLADRYLVRDPETRQLLERPQALFMRVAMGLALVESPETRTSWALRWYDLMSSLRYLPSTPTLFNAGTPHHQLASCYLAEVEDSLESILGSAYEFGMLAKYAGGIGTAVTRIRASGAPVRGINGTSGGLIPFLHLYDALIASISQGGRRRGTMCVYLEPWHLEVEAFLDLRRNAGDPYRRTHQLNTALWIPDEFLRRVEADDVWYLFDPVVAPELPDLVGAAFSERYRALCRQAEAGMLPRRAWRRLPARELWLAILASLMETGHPWLTFKDAGNLRSQLRGIGVIHSSNLCTEIFLPTSRDEVAVCNLGSVNLARHCAPNGELDWEQLAQTVRLAMRALDNVIDANLYPSERAARANQRNRPVGLGLMGFAELLARRGLSYAEPAAAELADRIAEFLSYHAISASCALAEERGVFPNFASSRWAAGVLPIDTLDELAADRGLPVEVDRTRRLDWEPLRQRVRRGMRNGAVMAVAPTATIALLAGTTPSLDPYYANVFSRQTLSGKFLEVNPILVDELRRRGLWEQLLPDLVAARGDLRGVPGCPPDLVARFPTAYQVPAESYIEVAARVQKWVDMGVSRNLYHAADRPGQLSAVYLAAWRKGLKSTYYCFVRPRMEIEQSTVAVNKARRRPQWVQLVEREVLTSDAVSCRLDGSCESCQ
;
A
#
# COMPACT_ATOMS: atom_id res chain seq x y z
N MET A 1 46.30 27.62 -12.37
CA MET A 1 46.25 29.08 -12.64
C MET A 1 45.29 29.28 -13.80
N VAL A 2 44.08 29.72 -13.53
CA VAL A 2 43.12 30.24 -14.52
C VAL A 2 42.38 31.38 -13.81
N PRO A 3 42.26 32.57 -14.41
CA PRO A 3 41.91 33.78 -13.68
C PRO A 3 40.40 33.96 -13.46
N LEU A 4 40.08 34.57 -12.33
CA LEU A 4 38.77 35.08 -11.94
C LEU A 4 38.39 36.31 -12.81
N CYS A 5 37.16 36.35 -13.28
CA CYS A 5 36.57 37.49 -13.93
C CYS A 5 35.56 38.19 -12.99
N PRO A 6 35.46 39.52 -12.93
CA PRO A 6 34.80 40.25 -11.87
C PRO A 6 33.33 40.55 -12.16
N LEU A 7 32.58 40.65 -11.06
CA LEU A 7 31.18 41.05 -10.99
C LEU A 7 30.95 42.50 -11.46
N GLY A 8 30.18 42.67 -12.53
CA GLY A 8 29.65 43.94 -12.98
C GLY A 8 28.35 44.30 -12.26
N ARG A 9 28.37 45.50 -11.61
CA ARG A 9 27.18 46.15 -11.04
C ARG A 9 26.25 46.63 -12.15
N ALA A 10 24.99 46.21 -12.19
CA ALA A 10 23.97 46.79 -13.02
C ALA A 10 23.29 47.95 -12.29
N ARG A 11 23.24 49.11 -12.96
CA ARG A 11 22.57 50.35 -12.54
C ARG A 11 21.05 50.21 -12.69
N ARG A 12 20.30 50.86 -11.79
CA ARG A 12 18.88 51.18 -11.92
C ARG A 12 18.65 52.21 -13.02
N PRO A 13 17.57 52.13 -13.81
CA PRO A 13 17.10 53.27 -14.55
C PRO A 13 15.98 54.00 -13.80
N ASP A 14 16.01 55.32 -13.95
CA ASP A 14 15.11 56.33 -13.43
C ASP A 14 13.73 56.31 -14.13
N LYS A 15 12.76 56.88 -13.43
CA LYS A 15 11.38 57.18 -13.89
C LYS A 15 11.39 58.33 -14.91
N GLN A 16 10.60 58.22 -15.99
CA GLN A 16 9.68 59.28 -16.42
C GLN A 16 8.75 58.85 -17.57
N GLU A 17 7.46 59.02 -17.31
CA GLU A 17 6.36 59.55 -18.10
C GLU A 17 6.02 59.01 -19.50
N GLY A 18 4.73 58.70 -19.69
CA GLY A 18 4.03 58.73 -20.98
C GLY A 18 2.88 57.77 -21.08
N GLY A 19 1.66 58.23 -20.82
CA GLY A 19 0.46 57.43 -20.74
C GLY A 19 -0.06 56.87 -22.09
N ALA A 20 -0.74 55.73 -21.98
CA ALA A 20 -1.93 55.38 -22.77
C ALA A 20 -2.75 54.36 -21.99
N MET A 21 -3.93 54.78 -21.65
CA MET A 21 -4.95 54.04 -20.93
C MET A 21 -5.51 52.91 -21.83
N VAL A 22 -5.21 51.65 -21.52
CA VAL A 22 -6.04 50.53 -21.94
C VAL A 22 -6.58 49.87 -20.66
N SER A 23 -7.83 50.25 -20.37
CA SER A 23 -8.66 49.65 -19.34
C SER A 23 -8.97 48.20 -19.72
N LEU A 24 -8.15 47.28 -19.25
CA LEU A 24 -8.55 45.87 -19.11
C LEU A 24 -9.18 45.72 -17.73
N VAL A 25 -10.50 45.52 -17.73
CA VAL A 25 -11.29 45.17 -16.57
C VAL A 25 -10.74 43.82 -16.03
N SER A 26 -9.81 43.93 -15.10
CA SER A 26 -9.46 42.84 -14.22
C SER A 26 -10.58 42.76 -13.18
N SER A 27 -11.63 41.99 -13.48
CA SER A 27 -12.52 41.49 -12.45
C SER A 27 -11.72 40.56 -11.57
N SER A 28 -11.07 41.08 -10.54
CA SER A 28 -10.57 40.34 -9.42
C SER A 28 -11.76 39.65 -8.76
N LEU A 29 -12.01 38.41 -9.11
CA LEU A 29 -12.86 37.49 -8.34
C LEU A 29 -12.23 37.40 -6.94
N GLN A 30 -12.66 38.25 -6.02
CA GLN A 30 -12.33 38.16 -4.61
C GLN A 30 -12.96 36.86 -4.10
N LEU A 31 -12.12 35.89 -3.80
CA LEU A 31 -12.48 34.68 -3.05
C LEU A 31 -13.09 35.13 -1.72
N ARG A 32 -14.35 34.80 -1.48
CA ARG A 32 -14.99 34.98 -0.18
C ARG A 32 -14.87 33.63 0.56
N PRO A 33 -13.96 33.47 1.53
CA PRO A 33 -13.94 32.28 2.37
C PRO A 33 -15.27 32.19 3.13
N ILE A 34 -15.69 30.96 3.50
CA ILE A 34 -16.78 30.77 4.47
C ILE A 34 -16.53 31.68 5.67
N ALA A 35 -17.57 32.39 6.13
CA ALA A 35 -17.46 33.15 7.37
C ALA A 35 -17.00 32.21 8.49
N ARG A 36 -16.02 32.63 9.30
CA ARG A 36 -15.45 31.78 10.37
C ARG A 36 -16.53 31.24 11.31
N ASP A 37 -17.56 32.02 11.56
CA ASP A 37 -18.68 31.67 12.43
C ASP A 37 -19.53 30.53 11.84
N GLU A 38 -19.81 30.53 10.53
CA GLU A 38 -20.57 29.46 9.87
C GLU A 38 -19.80 28.14 9.82
N ALA A 39 -18.49 28.20 9.56
CA ALA A 39 -17.64 27.02 9.59
C ALA A 39 -17.57 26.40 11.00
N ALA A 40 -17.47 27.23 12.04
CA ALA A 40 -17.44 26.79 13.42
C ALA A 40 -18.79 26.20 13.87
N GLU A 41 -19.91 26.74 13.38
CA GLU A 41 -21.24 26.17 13.63
C GLU A 41 -21.37 24.77 13.02
N LEU A 42 -20.96 24.59 11.78
CA LEU A 42 -20.98 23.27 11.12
C LEU A 42 -20.09 22.29 11.85
N ASP A 43 -18.88 22.67 12.29
CA ASP A 43 -17.99 21.82 13.07
C ASP A 43 -18.62 21.41 14.41
N THR A 44 -19.32 22.31 15.08
CA THR A 44 -20.03 22.02 16.35
C THR A 44 -21.15 21.00 16.12
N ARG A 45 -21.92 21.15 15.05
CA ARG A 45 -23.01 20.22 14.71
C ARG A 45 -22.46 18.85 14.31
N ILE A 46 -21.37 18.78 13.51
CA ILE A 46 -20.68 17.54 13.17
C ILE A 46 -20.21 16.83 14.45
N LEU A 47 -19.56 17.57 15.36
CA LEU A 47 -19.09 16.99 16.62
C LEU A 47 -20.26 16.44 17.46
N SER A 48 -21.39 17.16 17.54
CA SER A 48 -22.57 16.69 18.24
C SER A 48 -23.13 15.37 17.65
N CYS A 49 -23.19 15.25 16.34
CA CYS A 49 -23.58 13.98 15.68
C CYS A 49 -22.61 12.83 16.02
N LEU A 50 -21.30 13.08 15.91
CA LEU A 50 -20.29 12.07 16.17
C LEU A 50 -20.25 11.62 17.64
N GLN A 51 -20.62 12.47 18.60
CA GLN A 51 -20.73 12.10 20.01
C GLN A 51 -21.89 11.15 20.30
N GLN A 52 -22.90 11.08 19.42
CA GLN A 52 -24.06 10.21 19.54
C GLN A 52 -23.85 8.83 18.88
N LEU A 53 -22.70 8.58 18.24
CA LEU A 53 -22.47 7.37 17.43
C LEU A 53 -22.74 6.04 18.15
N PRO A 54 -22.37 5.84 19.42
CA PRO A 54 -22.64 4.57 20.09
C PRO A 54 -24.12 4.25 20.17
N ASP A 55 -24.95 5.27 20.44
CA ASP A 55 -26.40 5.13 20.63
C ASP A 55 -27.18 5.27 19.33
N ARG A 56 -26.67 6.09 18.40
CA ARG A 56 -27.29 6.43 17.12
C ARG A 56 -26.31 6.23 15.96
N PRO A 57 -26.10 5.00 15.46
CA PRO A 57 -25.19 4.76 14.30
C PRO A 57 -25.53 5.57 13.05
N GLU A 58 -26.81 5.94 12.84
CA GLU A 58 -27.27 6.83 11.77
C GLU A 58 -26.73 8.27 11.86
N ALA A 59 -26.30 8.72 13.05
CA ALA A 59 -25.67 10.03 13.24
C ALA A 59 -24.36 10.19 12.43
N GLU A 60 -23.74 9.08 12.03
CA GLU A 60 -22.61 9.09 11.09
C GLU A 60 -22.99 9.69 9.74
N ARG A 61 -24.14 9.31 9.20
CA ARG A 61 -24.65 9.85 7.94
C ARG A 61 -25.03 11.32 8.05
N GLU A 62 -25.57 11.75 9.20
CA GLU A 62 -25.86 13.16 9.48
C GLU A 62 -24.54 13.97 9.52
N ALA A 63 -23.52 13.47 10.20
CA ALA A 63 -22.19 14.08 10.24
C ALA A 63 -21.56 14.15 8.84
N ALA A 64 -21.71 13.09 8.03
CA ALA A 64 -21.24 13.04 6.65
C ALA A 64 -21.93 14.11 5.78
N ALA A 65 -23.24 14.27 5.90
CA ALA A 65 -24.01 15.28 5.16
C ALA A 65 -23.59 16.71 5.53
N LEU A 66 -23.38 17.01 6.81
CA LEU A 66 -22.87 18.29 7.29
C LEU A 66 -21.45 18.59 6.78
N LEU A 67 -20.59 17.56 6.76
CA LEU A 67 -19.24 17.70 6.20
C LEU A 67 -19.26 17.95 4.69
N LEU A 68 -20.14 17.28 3.94
CA LEU A 68 -20.35 17.55 2.52
C LEU A 68 -20.81 18.99 2.28
N GLU A 69 -21.73 19.51 3.10
CA GLU A 69 -22.17 20.90 3.03
C GLU A 69 -20.98 21.85 3.27
N LYS A 70 -20.17 21.58 4.29
CA LYS A 70 -18.95 22.36 4.59
C LYS A 70 -17.98 22.36 3.40
N ILE A 71 -17.69 21.18 2.83
CA ILE A 71 -16.82 21.03 1.65
C ILE A 71 -17.40 21.84 0.47
N ALA A 72 -18.70 21.73 0.21
CA ALA A 72 -19.32 22.43 -0.90
C ALA A 72 -19.27 23.95 -0.74
N ARG A 73 -19.56 24.46 0.46
CA ARG A 73 -19.46 25.90 0.77
C ARG A 73 -18.03 26.42 0.61
N GLU A 74 -17.02 25.68 1.09
CA GLU A 74 -15.62 26.07 0.93
C GLU A 74 -15.19 26.09 -0.54
N ALA A 75 -15.57 25.06 -1.33
CA ALA A 75 -15.20 24.94 -2.73
C ALA A 75 -15.90 25.97 -3.64
N ASP A 76 -17.10 26.42 -3.27
CA ASP A 76 -17.98 27.30 -4.05
C ASP A 76 -18.08 28.73 -3.48
N ASP A 77 -17.11 29.15 -2.67
CA ASP A 77 -17.01 30.51 -2.10
C ASP A 77 -18.23 30.91 -1.26
N GLY A 78 -18.72 30.02 -0.40
CA GLY A 78 -19.79 30.26 0.58
C GLY A 78 -21.16 29.73 0.16
N THR A 79 -21.51 29.67 -1.10
CA THR A 79 -22.80 29.18 -1.60
C THR A 79 -22.62 27.97 -2.50
N PRO A 80 -23.08 26.77 -2.08
CA PRO A 80 -22.96 25.55 -2.89
C PRO A 80 -23.64 25.70 -4.26
N LEU A 81 -22.91 25.44 -5.32
CA LEU A 81 -23.41 25.42 -6.70
C LEU A 81 -23.95 24.02 -7.05
N PRO A 82 -24.86 23.93 -8.05
CA PRO A 82 -25.15 22.64 -8.69
C PRO A 82 -23.85 21.98 -9.21
N TYR A 83 -23.73 20.66 -9.13
CA TYR A 83 -22.50 19.97 -9.55
C TYR A 83 -22.04 20.29 -10.98
N PRO A 84 -22.91 20.40 -11.99
CA PRO A 84 -22.46 20.75 -13.34
C PRO A 84 -21.81 22.13 -13.41
N GLU A 85 -22.30 23.11 -12.65
CA GLU A 85 -21.74 24.45 -12.57
C GLU A 85 -20.44 24.49 -11.77
N HIS A 86 -20.45 23.85 -10.58
CA HIS A 86 -19.25 23.65 -9.77
C HIS A 86 -18.10 23.06 -10.60
N PHE A 87 -18.37 21.98 -11.35
CA PHE A 87 -17.32 21.27 -12.09
C PHE A 87 -16.68 22.12 -13.17
N ARG A 88 -17.48 22.87 -13.96
CA ARG A 88 -16.93 23.81 -14.96
C ARG A 88 -16.05 24.87 -14.30
N ARG A 89 -16.55 25.46 -13.22
CA ARG A 89 -15.82 26.47 -12.45
C ARG A 89 -14.56 25.90 -11.84
N PHE A 90 -14.61 24.69 -11.28
CA PHE A 90 -13.46 23.98 -10.73
C PHE A 90 -12.36 23.77 -11.77
N VAL A 91 -12.71 23.26 -12.95
CA VAL A 91 -11.72 23.02 -14.01
C VAL A 91 -11.07 24.33 -14.45
N GLU A 92 -11.85 25.37 -14.73
CA GLU A 92 -11.33 26.67 -15.17
C GLU A 92 -10.47 27.34 -14.09
N ARG A 93 -10.93 27.40 -12.86
CA ARG A 93 -10.18 27.98 -11.73
C ARG A 93 -8.92 27.16 -11.44
N GLY A 94 -9.04 25.84 -11.41
CA GLY A 94 -7.92 24.95 -11.13
C GLY A 94 -6.80 25.11 -12.17
N ILE A 95 -7.15 25.25 -13.45
CA ILE A 95 -6.15 25.52 -14.51
C ILE A 95 -5.55 26.92 -14.35
N ALA A 96 -6.40 27.93 -14.13
CA ALA A 96 -5.94 29.31 -13.96
C ALA A 96 -4.99 29.48 -12.76
N ARG A 97 -5.19 28.71 -11.69
CA ARG A 97 -4.33 28.66 -10.50
C ARG A 97 -3.15 27.70 -10.59
N GLY A 98 -2.96 27.03 -11.73
CA GLY A 98 -1.91 26.02 -11.90
C GLY A 98 -2.07 24.77 -11.02
N ALA A 99 -3.27 24.51 -10.51
CA ALA A 99 -3.60 23.33 -9.72
C ALA A 99 -4.02 22.13 -10.59
N LEU A 100 -4.51 22.39 -11.80
CA LEU A 100 -4.94 21.39 -12.77
C LEU A 100 -4.15 21.46 -14.08
N ASP A 101 -4.04 20.31 -14.75
CA ASP A 101 -3.41 20.20 -16.07
C ASP A 101 -4.23 20.95 -17.13
N PRO A 102 -3.62 21.88 -17.89
CA PRO A 102 -4.32 22.61 -18.96
C PRO A 102 -4.95 21.72 -20.02
N ARG A 103 -4.42 20.50 -20.24
CA ARG A 103 -4.99 19.55 -21.20
C ARG A 103 -6.39 19.09 -20.86
N LEU A 104 -6.87 19.27 -19.62
CA LEU A 104 -8.24 18.96 -19.22
C LEU A 104 -9.28 19.76 -19.98
N ARG A 105 -8.92 20.95 -20.54
CA ARG A 105 -9.81 21.72 -21.42
C ARG A 105 -10.13 21.04 -22.76
N THR A 106 -9.38 20.03 -23.14
CA THR A 106 -9.60 19.32 -24.41
C THR A 106 -10.76 18.33 -24.38
N PHE A 107 -11.35 18.11 -23.21
CA PHE A 107 -12.53 17.26 -23.02
C PHE A 107 -13.83 18.04 -23.31
N GLN A 108 -14.90 17.30 -23.57
CA GLN A 108 -16.25 17.88 -23.67
C GLN A 108 -16.81 18.16 -22.27
N LEU A 109 -16.36 19.26 -21.66
CA LEU A 109 -16.64 19.57 -20.25
C LEU A 109 -18.13 19.60 -19.91
N ASP A 110 -18.97 20.05 -20.83
CA ASP A 110 -20.43 20.09 -20.62
C ASP A 110 -21.05 18.69 -20.55
N VAL A 111 -20.52 17.74 -21.31
CA VAL A 111 -20.94 16.34 -21.25
C VAL A 111 -20.54 15.71 -19.91
N LEU A 112 -19.27 15.93 -19.51
CA LEU A 112 -18.75 15.42 -18.24
C LEU A 112 -19.48 16.04 -17.03
N ALA A 113 -19.72 17.35 -17.06
CA ALA A 113 -20.42 18.07 -16.00
C ALA A 113 -21.83 17.53 -15.74
N ARG A 114 -22.58 17.25 -16.82
CA ARG A 114 -23.95 16.69 -16.70
C ARG A 114 -23.97 15.22 -16.25
N ALA A 115 -22.87 14.49 -16.41
CA ALA A 115 -22.78 13.10 -16.00
C ALA A 115 -22.46 12.93 -14.51
N LEU A 116 -22.09 14.00 -13.80
CA LEU A 116 -21.85 13.93 -12.35
C LEU A 116 -23.14 13.60 -11.61
N ASP A 117 -23.09 12.58 -10.77
CA ASP A 117 -24.22 12.09 -9.98
C ASP A 117 -24.07 12.50 -8.50
N PRO A 118 -24.78 13.56 -8.05
CA PRO A 118 -24.70 14.02 -6.65
C PRO A 118 -25.14 12.95 -5.63
N ALA A 119 -26.02 12.03 -6.02
CA ALA A 119 -26.52 11.00 -5.11
C ALA A 119 -25.41 10.05 -4.65
N ARG A 120 -24.32 9.93 -5.43
CA ARG A 120 -23.16 9.12 -5.07
C ARG A 120 -22.33 9.67 -3.92
N ASP A 121 -22.51 10.94 -3.56
CA ASP A 121 -21.89 11.49 -2.34
C ASP A 121 -22.38 10.77 -1.07
N ALA A 122 -23.62 10.26 -1.08
CA ALA A 122 -24.18 9.47 0.02
C ALA A 122 -23.52 8.08 0.20
N LEU A 123 -22.69 7.64 -0.76
CA LEU A 123 -21.88 6.43 -0.62
C LEU A 123 -20.65 6.64 0.26
N LEU A 124 -20.27 7.90 0.50
CA LEU A 124 -19.09 8.29 1.26
C LEU A 124 -19.49 8.57 2.72
N GLY A 125 -18.99 7.76 3.63
CA GLY A 125 -19.18 8.00 5.05
C GLY A 125 -18.33 9.18 5.56
N TYR A 126 -18.59 9.60 6.81
CA TYR A 126 -17.87 10.73 7.42
C TYR A 126 -16.34 10.58 7.36
N ALA A 127 -15.81 9.41 7.71
CA ALA A 127 -14.38 9.17 7.72
C ALA A 127 -13.76 9.25 6.30
N ALA A 128 -14.47 8.75 5.29
CA ALA A 128 -14.08 8.88 3.89
C ALA A 128 -14.02 10.34 3.45
N LEU A 129 -15.08 11.10 3.75
CA LEU A 129 -15.18 12.52 3.40
C LEU A 129 -14.11 13.36 4.13
N ALA A 130 -13.87 13.11 5.42
CA ALA A 130 -12.84 13.78 6.19
C ALA A 130 -11.45 13.51 5.57
N THR A 131 -11.17 12.26 5.20
CA THR A 131 -9.93 11.87 4.54
C THR A 131 -9.80 12.50 3.15
N LEU A 132 -10.88 12.54 2.36
CA LEU A 132 -10.89 13.22 1.06
C LEU A 132 -10.58 14.70 1.20
N ALA A 133 -11.25 15.39 2.12
CA ALA A 133 -11.05 16.82 2.36
C ALA A 133 -9.66 17.18 2.86
N ASP A 134 -9.09 16.34 3.73
CA ASP A 134 -7.76 16.55 4.29
C ASP A 134 -6.65 16.32 3.25
N ARG A 135 -6.73 15.24 2.48
CA ARG A 135 -5.60 14.76 1.68
C ARG A 135 -5.80 14.81 0.16
N TYR A 136 -7.01 14.55 -0.34
CA TYR A 136 -7.23 14.23 -1.76
C TYR A 136 -7.79 15.38 -2.59
N LEU A 137 -8.73 16.13 -2.03
CA LEU A 137 -9.37 17.21 -2.78
C LEU A 137 -8.36 18.32 -3.11
N VAL A 138 -8.44 18.80 -4.35
CA VAL A 138 -7.55 19.86 -4.86
C VAL A 138 -7.83 21.16 -4.11
N ARG A 139 -6.73 21.80 -3.68
CA ARG A 139 -6.75 23.09 -3.01
C ARG A 139 -6.04 24.14 -3.86
N ASP A 140 -6.45 25.36 -3.71
CA ASP A 140 -5.73 26.52 -4.25
C ASP A 140 -4.30 26.53 -3.72
N PRO A 141 -3.28 26.61 -4.58
CA PRO A 141 -1.87 26.54 -4.15
C PRO A 141 -1.46 27.66 -3.18
N GLU A 142 -2.08 28.84 -3.32
CA GLU A 142 -1.73 30.03 -2.52
C GLU A 142 -2.57 30.13 -1.25
N THR A 143 -3.91 30.04 -1.39
CA THR A 143 -4.83 30.27 -0.26
C THR A 143 -5.12 29.01 0.56
N ARG A 144 -4.82 27.82 0.01
CA ARG A 144 -5.13 26.51 0.59
C ARG A 144 -6.63 26.19 0.69
N GLN A 145 -7.51 27.05 0.16
CA GLN A 145 -8.94 26.82 0.09
C GLN A 145 -9.26 25.62 -0.82
N LEU A 146 -10.25 24.82 -0.47
CA LEU A 146 -10.73 23.73 -1.33
C LEU A 146 -11.26 24.30 -2.66
N LEU A 147 -10.92 23.66 -3.76
CA LEU A 147 -11.47 23.95 -5.09
C LEU A 147 -12.36 22.81 -5.59
N GLU A 148 -12.24 21.63 -5.03
CA GLU A 148 -12.80 20.38 -5.54
C GLU A 148 -13.80 19.77 -4.57
N ARG A 149 -14.88 19.17 -5.11
CA ARG A 149 -15.87 18.37 -4.39
C ARG A 149 -15.73 16.88 -4.74
N PRO A 150 -16.28 15.93 -3.95
CA PRO A 150 -15.99 14.49 -4.14
C PRO A 150 -16.28 13.95 -5.54
N GLN A 151 -17.43 14.28 -6.17
CA GLN A 151 -17.70 13.78 -7.53
C GLN A 151 -16.79 14.43 -8.58
N ALA A 152 -16.37 15.67 -8.37
CA ALA A 152 -15.39 16.35 -9.24
C ALA A 152 -14.01 15.67 -9.17
N LEU A 153 -13.59 15.18 -7.98
CA LEU A 153 -12.37 14.40 -7.82
C LEU A 153 -12.40 13.14 -8.70
N PHE A 154 -13.45 12.32 -8.61
CA PHE A 154 -13.54 11.11 -9.42
C PHE A 154 -13.53 11.41 -10.92
N MET A 155 -14.20 12.49 -11.34
CA MET A 155 -14.17 12.93 -12.73
C MET A 155 -12.80 13.45 -13.16
N ARG A 156 -12.11 14.24 -12.32
CA ARG A 156 -10.75 14.71 -12.60
C ARG A 156 -9.77 13.53 -12.77
N VAL A 157 -9.84 12.55 -11.88
CA VAL A 157 -9.00 11.35 -11.97
C VAL A 157 -9.29 10.58 -13.26
N ALA A 158 -10.55 10.39 -13.59
CA ALA A 158 -10.98 9.75 -14.84
C ALA A 158 -10.47 10.50 -16.08
N MET A 159 -10.56 11.83 -16.10
CA MET A 159 -10.01 12.65 -17.18
C MET A 159 -8.48 12.52 -17.25
N GLY A 160 -7.77 12.56 -16.10
CA GLY A 160 -6.32 12.41 -16.05
C GLY A 160 -5.85 11.09 -16.67
N LEU A 161 -6.55 9.98 -16.37
CA LEU A 161 -6.29 8.67 -16.95
C LEU A 161 -6.65 8.61 -18.46
N ALA A 162 -7.63 9.39 -18.90
CA ALA A 162 -8.09 9.43 -20.28
C ALA A 162 -7.25 10.33 -21.19
N LEU A 163 -6.28 11.10 -20.65
CA LEU A 163 -5.43 11.96 -21.46
C LEU A 163 -4.59 11.22 -22.52
N VAL A 164 -4.33 9.94 -22.31
CA VAL A 164 -3.56 9.08 -23.23
C VAL A 164 -4.44 8.36 -24.26
N GLU A 165 -5.76 8.47 -24.14
CA GLU A 165 -6.70 7.99 -25.14
C GLU A 165 -6.82 9.01 -26.31
N SER A 166 -7.31 8.53 -27.46
CA SER A 166 -7.50 9.42 -28.62
C SER A 166 -8.48 10.57 -28.30
N PRO A 167 -8.31 11.74 -28.93
CA PRO A 167 -9.20 12.88 -28.72
C PRO A 167 -10.68 12.56 -28.89
N GLU A 168 -11.01 11.66 -29.81
CA GLU A 168 -12.38 11.26 -30.15
C GLU A 168 -13.01 10.39 -29.06
N THR A 169 -12.21 9.59 -28.35
CA THR A 169 -12.71 8.60 -27.39
C THR A 169 -12.48 8.98 -25.93
N ARG A 170 -11.56 9.93 -25.62
CA ARG A 170 -11.16 10.27 -24.25
C ARG A 170 -12.32 10.67 -23.33
N THR A 171 -13.31 11.43 -23.84
CA THR A 171 -14.50 11.81 -23.06
C THR A 171 -15.33 10.59 -22.69
N SER A 172 -15.53 9.65 -23.61
CA SER A 172 -16.24 8.39 -23.34
C SER A 172 -15.51 7.51 -22.33
N TRP A 173 -14.17 7.47 -22.37
CA TRP A 173 -13.38 6.73 -21.37
C TRP A 173 -13.44 7.41 -19.99
N ALA A 174 -13.36 8.73 -19.93
CA ALA A 174 -13.52 9.47 -18.69
C ALA A 174 -14.88 9.18 -18.03
N LEU A 175 -15.98 9.13 -18.80
CA LEU A 175 -17.32 8.77 -18.28
C LEU A 175 -17.35 7.35 -17.69
N ARG A 176 -16.75 6.36 -18.37
CA ARG A 176 -16.72 4.98 -17.89
C ARG A 176 -15.91 4.83 -16.60
N TRP A 177 -14.75 5.50 -16.49
CA TRP A 177 -13.95 5.45 -15.28
C TRP A 177 -14.53 6.30 -14.15
N TYR A 178 -15.20 7.41 -14.46
CA TYR A 178 -15.98 8.14 -13.48
C TYR A 178 -17.05 7.23 -12.87
N ASP A 179 -17.85 6.58 -13.70
CA ASP A 179 -18.90 5.66 -13.24
C ASP A 179 -18.31 4.54 -12.35
N LEU A 180 -17.19 3.96 -12.77
CA LEU A 180 -16.50 2.90 -12.05
C LEU A 180 -15.99 3.34 -10.67
N MET A 181 -15.34 4.52 -10.58
CA MET A 181 -14.74 5.02 -9.34
C MET A 181 -15.77 5.66 -8.42
N SER A 182 -16.68 6.48 -8.94
CA SER A 182 -17.68 7.17 -8.13
C SER A 182 -18.74 6.25 -7.55
N SER A 183 -18.99 5.08 -8.17
CA SER A 183 -19.80 4.00 -7.60
C SER A 183 -19.03 3.13 -6.59
N LEU A 184 -17.75 3.44 -6.33
CA LEU A 184 -16.84 2.72 -5.42
C LEU A 184 -16.65 1.24 -5.75
N ARG A 185 -16.87 0.85 -7.01
CA ARG A 185 -16.62 -0.54 -7.48
C ARG A 185 -15.14 -0.84 -7.66
N TYR A 186 -14.33 0.19 -7.95
CA TYR A 186 -12.88 0.13 -8.09
C TYR A 186 -12.28 1.46 -7.68
N LEU A 187 -11.15 1.43 -6.99
CA LEU A 187 -10.33 2.60 -6.76
C LEU A 187 -8.88 2.32 -7.15
N PRO A 188 -8.24 3.26 -7.88
CA PRO A 188 -6.80 3.21 -8.09
C PRO A 188 -6.08 3.58 -6.80
N SER A 189 -4.78 3.37 -6.78
CA SER A 189 -3.93 3.72 -5.64
C SER A 189 -3.94 5.21 -5.33
N THR A 190 -3.58 5.54 -4.09
CA THR A 190 -3.54 6.90 -3.58
C THR A 190 -2.78 7.90 -4.47
N PRO A 191 -1.57 7.62 -4.99
CA PRO A 191 -0.90 8.57 -5.88
C PRO A 191 -1.70 8.89 -7.14
N THR A 192 -2.39 7.91 -7.71
CA THR A 192 -3.27 8.12 -8.86
C THR A 192 -4.45 9.03 -8.49
N LEU A 193 -5.12 8.77 -7.35
CA LEU A 193 -6.23 9.61 -6.88
C LEU A 193 -5.78 11.06 -6.58
N PHE A 194 -4.56 11.24 -6.03
CA PHE A 194 -4.01 12.56 -5.75
C PHE A 194 -3.68 13.35 -7.00
N ASN A 195 -2.93 12.74 -7.92
CA ASN A 195 -2.15 13.45 -8.90
C ASN A 195 -2.73 13.39 -10.33
N ALA A 196 -3.64 12.45 -10.64
CA ALA A 196 -4.23 12.38 -11.97
C ALA A 196 -4.99 13.66 -12.30
N GLY A 197 -4.70 14.25 -13.46
CA GLY A 197 -5.29 15.51 -13.90
C GLY A 197 -4.68 16.77 -13.25
N THR A 198 -3.58 16.64 -12.49
CA THR A 198 -2.79 17.76 -11.98
C THR A 198 -1.52 17.97 -12.82
N PRO A 199 -0.81 19.11 -12.71
CA PRO A 199 0.47 19.30 -13.41
C PRO A 199 1.55 18.28 -13.03
N HIS A 200 1.49 17.73 -11.82
CA HIS A 200 2.45 16.77 -11.29
C HIS A 200 1.84 15.37 -11.22
N HIS A 201 1.56 14.78 -12.37
CA HIS A 201 0.93 13.45 -12.45
C HIS A 201 1.92 12.31 -12.27
N GLN A 202 2.59 12.27 -11.13
CA GLN A 202 3.22 11.06 -10.66
C GLN A 202 2.12 10.16 -10.08
N LEU A 203 1.80 9.08 -10.78
CA LEU A 203 0.62 8.22 -10.53
C LEU A 203 0.99 6.86 -9.93
N ALA A 204 2.26 6.44 -10.08
CA ALA A 204 2.74 5.14 -9.65
C ALA A 204 2.94 5.09 -8.13
N SER A 205 2.63 3.93 -7.53
CA SER A 205 2.65 3.76 -6.07
C SER A 205 3.99 3.27 -5.54
N CYS A 206 4.63 2.36 -6.26
CA CYS A 206 5.72 1.53 -5.74
C CYS A 206 6.92 1.55 -6.67
N TYR A 207 8.10 1.69 -6.05
CA TYR A 207 9.40 1.67 -6.71
C TYR A 207 10.31 0.66 -6.03
N LEU A 208 10.97 -0.19 -6.81
CA LEU A 208 11.90 -1.20 -6.32
C LEU A 208 13.27 -0.92 -6.92
N ALA A 209 14.27 -0.88 -6.07
CA ALA A 209 15.65 -0.60 -6.46
C ALA A 209 16.62 -1.60 -5.83
N GLU A 210 17.84 -1.59 -6.32
CA GLU A 210 18.98 -2.31 -5.77
C GLU A 210 20.15 -1.33 -5.58
N VAL A 211 20.90 -1.50 -4.49
CA VAL A 211 22.07 -0.70 -4.17
C VAL A 211 23.32 -1.55 -4.32
N GLU A 212 24.22 -1.12 -5.20
CA GLU A 212 25.52 -1.77 -5.42
C GLU A 212 26.54 -1.36 -4.34
N ASP A 213 27.56 -2.20 -4.15
CA ASP A 213 28.65 -2.00 -3.18
C ASP A 213 29.67 -0.94 -3.66
N SER A 214 29.20 0.26 -3.92
CA SER A 214 30.05 1.42 -4.23
C SER A 214 29.46 2.70 -3.64
N LEU A 215 30.32 3.62 -3.23
CA LEU A 215 29.87 4.90 -2.69
C LEU A 215 29.05 5.70 -3.72
N GLU A 216 29.42 5.59 -5.00
CA GLU A 216 28.67 6.19 -6.10
C GLU A 216 27.23 5.67 -6.16
N SER A 217 27.04 4.34 -6.09
CA SER A 217 25.70 3.73 -6.09
C SER A 217 24.94 4.09 -4.82
N ILE A 218 25.56 4.03 -3.65
CA ILE A 218 24.92 4.32 -2.36
C ILE A 218 24.42 5.76 -2.31
N LEU A 219 25.24 6.74 -2.67
CA LEU A 219 24.85 8.16 -2.67
C LEU A 219 23.94 8.51 -3.84
N GLY A 220 24.15 7.92 -5.01
CA GLY A 220 23.24 8.05 -6.17
C GLY A 220 21.84 7.53 -5.86
N SER A 221 21.76 6.39 -5.18
CA SER A 221 20.49 5.86 -4.69
C SER A 221 19.83 6.76 -3.64
N ALA A 222 20.60 7.38 -2.73
CA ALA A 222 20.05 8.35 -1.78
C ALA A 222 19.39 9.54 -2.51
N TYR A 223 20.05 10.10 -3.53
CA TYR A 223 19.45 11.16 -4.35
C TYR A 223 18.16 10.69 -5.05
N GLU A 224 18.20 9.52 -5.71
CA GLU A 224 17.04 8.95 -6.40
C GLU A 224 15.88 8.70 -5.43
N PHE A 225 16.14 8.10 -4.26
CA PHE A 225 15.12 7.85 -3.22
C PHE A 225 14.52 9.16 -2.70
N GLY A 226 15.34 10.20 -2.54
CA GLY A 226 14.85 11.53 -2.20
C GLY A 226 13.86 12.07 -3.24
N MET A 227 14.17 11.92 -4.52
CA MET A 227 13.29 12.36 -5.60
C MET A 227 12.01 11.50 -5.67
N LEU A 228 12.09 10.18 -5.51
CA LEU A 228 10.92 9.31 -5.47
C LEU A 228 10.00 9.64 -4.28
N ALA A 229 10.57 9.86 -3.09
CA ALA A 229 9.83 10.25 -1.89
C ALA A 229 9.13 11.61 -2.04
N LYS A 230 9.81 12.59 -2.67
CA LYS A 230 9.22 13.91 -2.98
C LYS A 230 7.92 13.80 -3.76
N TYR A 231 7.80 12.80 -4.64
CA TYR A 231 6.62 12.57 -5.48
C TYR A 231 5.70 11.45 -4.94
N ALA A 232 5.78 11.14 -3.64
CA ALA A 232 4.93 10.17 -2.94
C ALA A 232 5.07 8.71 -3.37
N GLY A 233 6.19 8.33 -3.98
CA GLY A 233 6.50 6.94 -4.26
C GLY A 233 6.90 6.19 -2.99
N GLY A 234 6.31 5.02 -2.73
CA GLY A 234 6.80 4.07 -1.73
C GLY A 234 8.01 3.31 -2.28
N ILE A 235 9.07 3.14 -1.48
CA ILE A 235 10.33 2.59 -1.94
C ILE A 235 10.62 1.26 -1.25
N GLY A 236 10.93 0.21 -2.04
CA GLY A 236 11.57 -1.01 -1.58
C GLY A 236 12.96 -1.11 -2.17
N THR A 237 13.98 -1.46 -1.39
CA THR A 237 15.33 -1.58 -1.93
C THR A 237 16.10 -2.73 -1.31
N ALA A 238 16.83 -3.46 -2.17
CA ALA A 238 17.78 -4.48 -1.73
C ALA A 238 19.11 -3.83 -1.37
N VAL A 239 19.64 -4.17 -0.20
CA VAL A 239 20.93 -3.66 0.32
C VAL A 239 21.93 -4.78 0.58
N THR A 240 21.61 -6.00 0.16
CA THR A 240 22.40 -7.20 0.42
C THR A 240 23.81 -7.15 -0.16
N ARG A 241 24.05 -6.40 -1.24
CA ARG A 241 25.36 -6.30 -1.88
C ARG A 241 26.35 -5.44 -1.10
N ILE A 242 25.88 -4.57 -0.20
CA ILE A 242 26.78 -3.68 0.56
C ILE A 242 27.64 -4.50 1.50
N ARG A 243 28.96 -4.35 1.38
CA ARG A 243 29.95 -5.11 2.19
C ARG A 243 29.78 -4.89 3.69
N ALA A 244 30.13 -5.90 4.45
CA ALA A 244 30.07 -5.86 5.91
C ALA A 244 31.15 -4.96 6.52
N SER A 245 30.96 -4.61 7.80
CA SER A 245 31.93 -3.88 8.61
C SER A 245 33.25 -4.64 8.71
N GLY A 246 34.38 -3.93 8.62
CA GLY A 246 35.73 -4.51 8.62
C GLY A 246 36.21 -5.05 7.27
N ALA A 247 35.36 -5.03 6.23
CA ALA A 247 35.79 -5.37 4.86
C ALA A 247 36.78 -4.35 4.32
N PRO A 248 37.85 -4.76 3.59
CA PRO A 248 38.84 -3.82 3.06
C PRO A 248 38.25 -2.93 1.99
N VAL A 249 38.63 -1.67 1.99
CA VAL A 249 38.30 -0.69 0.95
C VAL A 249 39.47 -0.57 -0.01
N ARG A 250 39.25 -0.89 -1.30
CA ARG A 250 40.28 -0.78 -2.34
C ARG A 250 40.72 0.68 -2.53
N GLY A 251 42.01 0.90 -2.67
CA GLY A 251 42.60 2.22 -2.95
C GLY A 251 42.85 3.07 -1.72
N ILE A 252 42.39 2.68 -0.55
CA ILE A 252 42.75 3.30 0.73
C ILE A 252 43.17 2.23 1.72
N ASN A 253 44.09 2.57 2.62
CA ASN A 253 44.51 1.64 3.68
C ASN A 253 43.50 1.69 4.86
N GLY A 254 42.28 1.17 4.63
CA GLY A 254 41.21 1.21 5.61
C GLY A 254 40.16 0.14 5.39
N THR A 255 39.19 0.13 6.29
CA THR A 255 38.08 -0.83 6.28
C THR A 255 36.73 -0.12 6.24
N SER A 256 35.72 -0.81 5.70
CA SER A 256 34.33 -0.35 5.65
C SER A 256 33.70 -0.25 7.04
N GLY A 257 32.84 0.72 7.26
CA GLY A 257 31.95 0.81 8.41
C GLY A 257 30.77 -0.16 8.34
N GLY A 258 30.61 -0.85 7.21
CA GLY A 258 29.53 -1.80 6.97
C GLY A 258 28.23 -1.17 6.47
N LEU A 259 27.15 -1.95 6.56
CA LEU A 259 25.81 -1.60 6.07
C LEU A 259 25.12 -0.53 6.95
N ILE A 260 25.23 -0.64 8.27
CA ILE A 260 24.40 0.11 9.22
C ILE A 260 24.52 1.64 9.08
N PRO A 261 25.72 2.23 8.90
CA PRO A 261 25.85 3.68 8.70
C PRO A 261 25.11 4.21 7.47
N PHE A 262 25.05 3.45 6.39
CA PHE A 262 24.33 3.83 5.18
C PHE A 262 22.81 3.71 5.36
N LEU A 263 22.33 2.74 6.13
CA LEU A 263 20.93 2.67 6.48
C LEU A 263 20.49 3.85 7.37
N HIS A 264 21.38 4.31 8.27
CA HIS A 264 21.12 5.52 9.05
C HIS A 264 21.03 6.78 8.17
N LEU A 265 21.86 6.88 7.12
CA LEU A 265 21.75 7.93 6.10
C LEU A 265 20.37 7.91 5.41
N TYR A 266 19.92 6.74 4.98
CA TYR A 266 18.61 6.59 4.33
C TYR A 266 17.44 6.89 5.29
N ASP A 267 17.54 6.51 6.56
CA ASP A 267 16.57 6.83 7.61
C ASP A 267 16.40 8.35 7.76
N ALA A 268 17.50 9.07 7.89
CA ALA A 268 17.50 10.54 8.00
C ALA A 268 16.96 11.22 6.73
N LEU A 269 17.33 10.69 5.55
CA LEU A 269 16.83 11.19 4.26
C LEU A 269 15.31 11.10 4.17
N ILE A 270 14.75 9.92 4.45
CA ILE A 270 13.30 9.66 4.34
C ILE A 270 12.53 10.46 5.40
N ALA A 271 13.07 10.60 6.61
CA ALA A 271 12.49 11.45 7.65
C ALA A 271 12.39 12.93 7.23
N SER A 272 13.36 13.41 6.43
CA SER A 272 13.48 14.82 6.02
C SER A 272 12.56 15.19 4.85
N ILE A 273 12.04 14.22 4.10
CA ILE A 273 11.27 14.48 2.88
C ILE A 273 9.80 14.16 3.08
N SER A 274 8.97 15.15 2.76
CA SER A 274 7.51 14.95 2.73
C SER A 274 6.90 15.60 1.50
N GLN A 275 5.86 15.00 0.96
CA GLN A 275 5.10 15.56 -0.16
C GLN A 275 4.17 16.68 0.35
N GLY A 276 4.69 17.90 0.37
CA GLY A 276 3.90 19.08 0.75
C GLY A 276 3.17 18.95 2.11
N GLY A 277 3.71 18.18 3.05
CA GLY A 277 3.11 17.89 4.35
C GLY A 277 1.97 16.86 4.32
N ARG A 278 1.56 16.36 3.14
CA ARG A 278 0.45 15.42 3.00
C ARG A 278 0.84 13.96 3.27
N ARG A 279 2.08 13.58 2.90
CA ARG A 279 2.61 12.24 3.07
C ARG A 279 4.10 12.31 3.35
N ARG A 280 4.56 11.60 4.38
CA ARG A 280 6.00 11.43 4.65
C ARG A 280 6.62 10.46 3.66
N GLY A 281 7.91 10.60 3.38
CA GLY A 281 8.67 9.60 2.66
C GLY A 281 8.66 8.27 3.41
N THR A 282 8.48 7.17 2.69
CA THR A 282 8.43 5.83 3.28
C THR A 282 9.28 4.86 2.47
N MET A 283 10.05 4.02 3.16
CA MET A 283 10.98 3.09 2.54
C MET A 283 11.08 1.81 3.34
N CYS A 284 11.25 0.69 2.63
CA CYS A 284 11.59 -0.61 3.19
C CYS A 284 12.93 -1.09 2.63
N VAL A 285 13.83 -1.51 3.51
CA VAL A 285 15.12 -2.09 3.13
C VAL A 285 15.08 -3.61 3.31
N TYR A 286 15.58 -4.33 2.29
CA TYR A 286 15.56 -5.79 2.22
C TYR A 286 16.99 -6.33 2.34
N LEU A 287 17.17 -7.29 3.24
CA LEU A 287 18.45 -7.98 3.46
C LEU A 287 18.26 -9.50 3.37
N GLU A 288 19.20 -10.20 2.75
CA GLU A 288 19.23 -11.67 2.80
C GLU A 288 19.87 -12.17 4.12
N PRO A 289 19.32 -13.24 4.75
CA PRO A 289 19.76 -13.68 6.08
C PRO A 289 21.17 -14.30 6.12
N TRP A 290 21.82 -14.49 4.99
CA TRP A 290 23.22 -14.92 4.93
C TRP A 290 24.23 -13.76 5.04
N HIS A 291 23.79 -12.52 5.03
CA HIS A 291 24.67 -11.35 5.17
C HIS A 291 25.29 -11.31 6.57
N LEU A 292 26.59 -11.00 6.65
CA LEU A 292 27.36 -11.04 7.89
C LEU A 292 26.82 -10.10 8.98
N GLU A 293 26.13 -9.02 8.62
CA GLU A 293 25.54 -8.04 9.54
C GLU A 293 24.04 -8.25 9.80
N VAL A 294 23.50 -9.45 9.52
CA VAL A 294 22.05 -9.70 9.68
C VAL A 294 21.57 -9.44 11.11
N GLU A 295 22.35 -9.79 12.14
CA GLU A 295 21.96 -9.55 13.54
C GLU A 295 21.92 -8.05 13.87
N ALA A 296 22.87 -7.27 13.37
CA ALA A 296 22.83 -5.81 13.51
C ALA A 296 21.63 -5.19 12.76
N PHE A 297 21.23 -5.78 11.63
CA PHE A 297 20.04 -5.40 10.90
C PHE A 297 18.74 -5.69 11.69
N LEU A 298 18.66 -6.80 12.40
CA LEU A 298 17.53 -7.13 13.28
C LEU A 298 17.36 -6.12 14.43
N ASP A 299 18.47 -5.53 14.87
CA ASP A 299 18.47 -4.56 15.97
C ASP A 299 18.06 -3.12 15.54
N LEU A 300 17.98 -2.84 14.24
CA LEU A 300 17.73 -1.48 13.72
C LEU A 300 16.49 -0.80 14.30
N ARG A 301 15.42 -1.56 14.51
CA ARG A 301 14.10 -1.04 14.96
C ARG A 301 13.89 -1.08 16.46
N ARG A 302 14.85 -1.57 17.24
CA ARG A 302 14.74 -1.60 18.71
C ARG A 302 14.75 -0.20 19.31
N ASN A 303 13.94 0.02 20.34
CA ASN A 303 13.83 1.30 21.03
C ASN A 303 14.99 1.59 22.00
N ALA A 304 15.81 0.57 22.30
CA ALA A 304 16.95 0.69 23.21
C ALA A 304 18.27 0.50 22.48
N GLY A 305 19.38 0.99 23.07
CA GLY A 305 20.74 0.86 22.54
C GLY A 305 21.29 2.13 21.92
N ASP A 306 22.38 2.01 21.16
CA ASP A 306 23.07 3.15 20.53
C ASP A 306 22.20 3.77 19.42
N PRO A 307 21.78 5.05 19.52
CA PRO A 307 20.96 5.72 18.51
C PRO A 307 21.57 5.73 17.11
N TYR A 308 22.91 5.77 16.99
CA TYR A 308 23.60 5.73 15.70
C TYR A 308 23.53 4.38 15.00
N ARG A 309 23.05 3.36 15.68
CA ARG A 309 22.82 2.02 15.15
C ARG A 309 21.34 1.67 15.05
N ARG A 310 20.45 2.68 15.11
CA ARG A 310 19.00 2.53 15.02
C ARG A 310 18.43 3.32 13.86
N THR A 311 17.37 2.79 13.28
CA THR A 311 16.60 3.46 12.22
C THR A 311 15.12 3.33 12.57
N HIS A 312 14.42 4.45 12.76
CA HIS A 312 13.02 4.42 13.19
C HIS A 312 12.03 4.77 12.07
N GLN A 313 12.51 5.34 10.97
CA GLN A 313 11.68 5.68 9.80
C GLN A 313 11.78 4.62 8.69
N LEU A 314 12.88 3.87 8.62
CA LEU A 314 13.00 2.76 7.69
C LEU A 314 12.24 1.54 8.19
N ASN A 315 11.44 0.95 7.31
CA ASN A 315 10.93 -0.40 7.52
C ASN A 315 12.00 -1.42 7.10
N THR A 316 12.01 -2.57 7.72
CA THR A 316 12.96 -3.63 7.42
C THR A 316 12.24 -4.90 7.01
N ALA A 317 12.81 -5.63 6.03
CA ALA A 317 12.32 -6.93 5.61
C ALA A 317 13.48 -7.88 5.32
N LEU A 318 13.25 -9.16 5.46
CA LEU A 318 14.20 -10.21 5.07
C LEU A 318 13.78 -10.84 3.75
N TRP A 319 14.75 -11.02 2.85
CA TRP A 319 14.64 -11.71 1.58
C TRP A 319 15.20 -13.12 1.72
N ILE A 320 14.33 -14.08 2.11
CA ILE A 320 14.71 -15.37 2.68
C ILE A 320 14.81 -16.43 1.57
N PRO A 321 16.00 -17.02 1.33
CA PRO A 321 16.15 -18.17 0.44
C PRO A 321 15.65 -19.46 1.09
N ASP A 322 15.16 -20.38 0.28
CA ASP A 322 14.64 -21.68 0.73
C ASP A 322 15.68 -22.51 1.48
N GLU A 323 16.96 -22.40 1.12
CA GLU A 323 18.07 -23.09 1.80
C GLU A 323 18.15 -22.71 3.30
N PHE A 324 17.82 -21.46 3.68
CA PHE A 324 17.77 -21.08 5.08
C PHE A 324 16.67 -21.81 5.84
N LEU A 325 15.46 -21.85 5.30
CA LEU A 325 14.32 -22.49 5.97
C LEU A 325 14.47 -24.01 6.03
N ARG A 326 15.08 -24.64 5.01
CA ARG A 326 15.45 -26.05 5.06
C ARG A 326 16.40 -26.35 6.21
N ARG A 327 17.42 -25.51 6.44
CA ARG A 327 18.35 -25.65 7.55
C ARG A 327 17.73 -25.39 8.92
N VAL A 328 16.76 -24.47 8.97
CA VAL A 328 15.96 -24.25 10.18
C VAL A 328 15.16 -25.49 10.56
N GLU A 329 14.53 -26.16 9.58
CA GLU A 329 13.78 -27.41 9.81
C GLU A 329 14.68 -28.57 10.16
N ALA A 330 15.84 -28.67 9.51
CA ALA A 330 16.83 -29.73 9.75
C ALA A 330 17.65 -29.50 11.02
N ASP A 331 17.49 -28.37 11.72
CA ASP A 331 18.33 -27.97 12.86
C ASP A 331 19.82 -27.91 12.53
N ASP A 332 20.15 -27.45 11.32
CA ASP A 332 21.52 -27.43 10.77
C ASP A 332 22.18 -26.05 11.01
N VAL A 333 23.46 -25.97 10.65
CA VAL A 333 24.27 -24.75 10.78
C VAL A 333 24.03 -23.82 9.62
N TRP A 334 23.90 -22.52 9.90
CA TRP A 334 23.84 -21.44 8.94
C TRP A 334 25.12 -20.63 8.92
N TYR A 335 25.59 -20.27 7.71
CA TYR A 335 26.80 -19.47 7.51
C TYR A 335 26.42 -18.06 7.07
N LEU A 336 27.02 -17.08 7.70
CA LEU A 336 26.96 -15.68 7.33
C LEU A 336 28.21 -15.32 6.54
N PHE A 337 28.06 -14.58 5.46
CA PHE A 337 29.15 -14.16 4.60
C PHE A 337 29.16 -12.64 4.42
N ASP A 338 30.38 -12.07 4.28
CA ASP A 338 30.58 -10.76 3.70
C ASP A 338 30.28 -10.84 2.19
N PRO A 339 29.42 -9.98 1.61
CA PRO A 339 29.15 -9.99 0.17
C PRO A 339 30.39 -9.92 -0.73
N VAL A 340 31.50 -9.39 -0.25
CA VAL A 340 32.78 -9.33 -0.99
C VAL A 340 33.28 -10.74 -1.38
N VAL A 341 33.01 -11.76 -0.58
CA VAL A 341 33.40 -13.17 -0.88
C VAL A 341 32.27 -13.97 -1.51
N ALA A 342 31.08 -13.40 -1.61
CA ALA A 342 29.89 -14.06 -2.13
C ALA A 342 29.06 -13.12 -3.03
N PRO A 343 29.69 -12.37 -3.97
CA PRO A 343 29.02 -11.29 -4.70
C PRO A 343 27.90 -11.76 -5.63
N GLU A 344 27.92 -13.03 -6.02
CA GLU A 344 26.93 -13.65 -6.90
C GLU A 344 25.67 -14.14 -6.19
N LEU A 345 25.69 -14.34 -4.87
CA LEU A 345 24.54 -14.92 -4.14
C LEU A 345 23.23 -14.12 -4.29
N PRO A 346 23.25 -12.78 -4.34
CA PRO A 346 22.02 -12.04 -4.57
C PRO A 346 21.30 -12.40 -5.89
N ASP A 347 22.06 -12.73 -6.94
CA ASP A 347 21.53 -13.05 -8.27
C ASP A 347 21.13 -14.51 -8.45
N LEU A 348 21.54 -15.39 -7.55
CA LEU A 348 21.23 -16.81 -7.61
C LEU A 348 19.93 -17.13 -6.88
N VAL A 349 19.16 -18.08 -7.42
CA VAL A 349 17.82 -18.44 -6.96
C VAL A 349 17.65 -19.96 -6.91
N GLY A 350 16.92 -20.46 -5.94
CA GLY A 350 16.54 -21.85 -5.82
C GLY A 350 17.74 -22.79 -5.68
N ALA A 351 17.77 -23.85 -6.48
CA ALA A 351 18.83 -24.86 -6.48
C ALA A 351 20.21 -24.25 -6.74
N ALA A 352 20.32 -23.29 -7.68
CA ALA A 352 21.59 -22.62 -8.00
C ALA A 352 22.14 -21.84 -6.80
N PHE A 353 21.28 -21.12 -6.06
CA PHE A 353 21.65 -20.47 -4.81
C PHE A 353 22.14 -21.50 -3.79
N SER A 354 21.38 -22.56 -3.57
CA SER A 354 21.69 -23.60 -2.58
C SER A 354 23.02 -24.29 -2.87
N GLU A 355 23.31 -24.61 -4.15
CA GLU A 355 24.56 -25.23 -4.57
C GLU A 355 25.76 -24.31 -4.29
N ARG A 356 25.65 -23.06 -4.74
CA ARG A 356 26.73 -22.06 -4.54
C ARG A 356 26.94 -21.74 -3.07
N TYR A 357 25.86 -21.57 -2.31
CA TYR A 357 25.94 -21.34 -0.87
C TYR A 357 26.66 -22.48 -0.15
N ARG A 358 26.32 -23.75 -0.45
CA ARG A 358 26.99 -24.93 0.12
C ARG A 358 28.46 -25.02 -0.29
N ALA A 359 28.80 -24.60 -1.52
CA ALA A 359 30.18 -24.51 -1.97
C ALA A 359 30.99 -23.48 -1.15
N LEU A 360 30.40 -22.29 -0.88
CA LEU A 360 30.99 -21.28 -0.01
C LEU A 360 31.20 -21.77 1.42
N CYS A 361 30.24 -22.54 1.98
CA CYS A 361 30.38 -23.17 3.30
C CYS A 361 31.60 -24.09 3.33
N ARG A 362 31.78 -24.97 2.32
CA ARG A 362 32.94 -25.84 2.21
C ARG A 362 34.26 -25.07 2.07
N GLN A 363 34.29 -24.00 1.28
CA GLN A 363 35.49 -23.16 1.14
C GLN A 363 35.84 -22.43 2.45
N ALA A 364 34.84 -21.98 3.22
CA ALA A 364 35.04 -21.38 4.53
C ALA A 364 35.68 -22.37 5.52
N GLU A 365 35.19 -23.58 5.57
CA GLU A 365 35.72 -24.67 6.45
C GLU A 365 37.10 -25.13 6.02
N ALA A 366 37.37 -25.18 4.73
CA ALA A 366 38.70 -25.52 4.18
C ALA A 366 39.73 -24.40 4.36
N GLY A 367 39.35 -23.26 4.99
CA GLY A 367 40.26 -22.13 5.19
C GLY A 367 40.57 -21.34 3.91
N MET A 368 39.80 -21.51 2.84
CA MET A 368 40.00 -20.85 1.55
C MET A 368 39.45 -19.42 1.55
N LEU A 369 38.59 -19.06 2.52
CA LEU A 369 38.04 -17.72 2.68
C LEU A 369 38.68 -16.99 3.87
N PRO A 370 38.87 -15.64 3.80
CA PRO A 370 39.38 -14.88 4.93
C PRO A 370 38.49 -15.06 6.17
N ARG A 371 39.11 -15.38 7.33
CA ARG A 371 38.36 -15.71 8.56
C ARG A 371 37.36 -14.61 8.98
N ARG A 372 37.66 -13.33 8.72
CA ARG A 372 36.79 -12.19 9.02
C ARG A 372 35.57 -12.10 8.11
N ALA A 373 35.59 -12.75 6.93
CA ALA A 373 34.54 -12.62 5.91
C ALA A 373 33.39 -13.62 6.09
N TRP A 374 33.43 -14.44 7.12
CA TRP A 374 32.37 -15.41 7.39
C TRP A 374 32.27 -15.75 8.87
N ARG A 375 31.08 -16.22 9.25
CA ARG A 375 30.74 -16.74 10.57
C ARG A 375 29.67 -17.82 10.43
N ARG A 376 29.58 -18.73 11.39
CA ARG A 376 28.52 -19.72 11.44
C ARG A 376 27.79 -19.72 12.78
N LEU A 377 26.51 -20.07 12.75
CA LEU A 377 25.64 -20.22 13.92
C LEU A 377 24.54 -21.25 13.60
N PRO A 378 23.85 -21.82 14.61
CA PRO A 378 22.65 -22.64 14.34
C PRO A 378 21.56 -21.86 13.58
N ALA A 379 21.04 -22.44 12.50
CA ALA A 379 20.00 -21.78 11.71
C ALA A 379 18.74 -21.47 12.53
N ARG A 380 18.38 -22.38 13.45
CA ARG A 380 17.26 -22.21 14.36
C ARG A 380 17.45 -21.05 15.35
N GLU A 381 18.67 -20.79 15.80
CA GLU A 381 19.00 -19.66 16.68
C GLU A 381 18.73 -18.33 15.96
N LEU A 382 19.25 -18.17 14.73
CA LEU A 382 18.99 -16.98 13.92
C LEU A 382 17.49 -16.84 13.62
N TRP A 383 16.81 -17.94 13.30
CA TRP A 383 15.36 -17.93 13.07
C TRP A 383 14.57 -17.43 14.27
N LEU A 384 14.88 -17.91 15.47
CA LEU A 384 14.24 -17.45 16.70
C LEU A 384 14.57 -15.98 16.99
N ALA A 385 15.80 -15.52 16.70
CA ALA A 385 16.17 -14.11 16.81
C ALA A 385 15.37 -13.22 15.85
N ILE A 386 15.15 -13.67 14.61
CA ILE A 386 14.29 -13.01 13.62
C ILE A 386 12.86 -12.87 14.16
N LEU A 387 12.28 -13.97 14.65
CA LEU A 387 10.92 -13.96 15.19
C LEU A 387 10.80 -13.14 16.48
N ALA A 388 11.83 -13.11 17.31
CA ALA A 388 11.86 -12.27 18.51
C ALA A 388 11.87 -10.78 18.15
N SER A 389 12.72 -10.38 17.17
CA SER A 389 12.72 -9.00 16.66
C SER A 389 11.36 -8.61 16.08
N LEU A 390 10.75 -9.52 15.32
CA LEU A 390 9.41 -9.32 14.75
C LEU A 390 8.35 -9.11 15.85
N MET A 391 8.39 -9.90 16.92
CA MET A 391 7.45 -9.73 18.05
C MET A 391 7.67 -8.43 18.80
N GLU A 392 8.92 -8.00 18.97
CA GLU A 392 9.29 -6.80 19.73
C GLU A 392 8.98 -5.52 18.95
N THR A 393 9.25 -5.51 17.64
CA THR A 393 9.28 -4.26 16.85
C THR A 393 8.27 -4.25 15.69
N GLY A 394 7.59 -5.37 15.41
CA GLY A 394 6.81 -5.56 14.18
C GLY A 394 7.66 -5.79 12.92
N HIS A 395 8.98 -5.87 13.05
CA HIS A 395 9.95 -6.02 11.97
C HIS A 395 11.04 -7.05 12.30
N PRO A 396 11.75 -7.61 11.30
CA PRO A 396 11.56 -7.41 9.84
C PRO A 396 10.35 -8.17 9.31
N TRP A 397 9.76 -7.71 8.19
CA TRP A 397 8.78 -8.50 7.45
C TRP A 397 9.47 -9.67 6.74
N LEU A 398 8.75 -10.78 6.57
CA LEU A 398 9.34 -11.99 5.99
C LEU A 398 8.83 -12.21 4.57
N THR A 399 9.77 -12.26 3.63
CA THR A 399 9.52 -12.48 2.20
C THR A 399 10.39 -13.62 1.69
N PHE A 400 9.90 -14.38 0.72
CA PHE A 400 10.49 -15.64 0.28
C PHE A 400 11.11 -15.47 -1.10
N LYS A 401 12.46 -15.40 -1.15
CA LYS A 401 13.27 -15.13 -2.35
C LYS A 401 12.93 -16.10 -3.48
N ASP A 402 12.95 -17.40 -3.19
CA ASP A 402 12.81 -18.42 -4.23
C ASP A 402 11.37 -18.49 -4.76
N ALA A 403 10.37 -18.43 -3.88
CA ALA A 403 8.99 -18.36 -4.30
C ALA A 403 8.72 -17.08 -5.13
N GLY A 404 9.31 -15.94 -4.75
CA GLY A 404 9.23 -14.69 -5.49
C GLY A 404 9.75 -14.79 -6.90
N ASN A 405 10.95 -15.35 -7.06
CA ASN A 405 11.66 -15.45 -8.33
C ASN A 405 11.17 -16.62 -9.21
N LEU A 406 11.09 -17.84 -8.65
CA LEU A 406 10.70 -19.04 -9.40
C LEU A 406 9.26 -18.93 -9.92
N ARG A 407 8.40 -18.18 -9.24
CA ARG A 407 7.02 -17.96 -9.62
C ARG A 407 6.79 -16.63 -10.37
N SER A 408 7.87 -15.94 -10.79
CA SER A 408 7.76 -14.71 -11.56
C SER A 408 7.52 -14.96 -13.05
N GLN A 409 6.62 -14.24 -13.65
CA GLN A 409 6.39 -14.24 -15.11
C GLN A 409 7.52 -13.54 -15.88
N LEU A 410 8.30 -12.70 -15.19
CA LEU A 410 9.41 -11.93 -15.74
C LEU A 410 10.79 -12.57 -15.45
N ARG A 411 10.83 -13.84 -15.02
CA ARG A 411 12.07 -14.56 -14.67
C ARG A 411 13.11 -14.58 -15.81
N GLY A 412 12.68 -14.60 -17.06
CA GLY A 412 13.58 -14.54 -18.23
C GLY A 412 14.14 -13.14 -18.54
N ILE A 413 13.68 -12.10 -17.80
CA ILE A 413 14.12 -10.72 -17.97
C ILE A 413 15.15 -10.31 -16.92
N GLY A 414 15.00 -10.79 -15.70
CA GLY A 414 15.93 -10.47 -14.61
C GLY A 414 15.54 -11.11 -13.28
N VAL A 415 16.39 -10.86 -12.28
CA VAL A 415 16.22 -11.36 -10.91
C VAL A 415 15.49 -10.32 -10.06
N ILE A 416 14.67 -10.79 -9.16
CA ILE A 416 13.97 -9.98 -8.15
C ILE A 416 14.80 -10.02 -6.88
N HIS A 417 15.28 -8.84 -6.43
CA HIS A 417 16.17 -8.72 -5.28
C HIS A 417 15.45 -8.23 -4.01
N SER A 418 14.25 -7.70 -4.16
CA SER A 418 13.42 -7.19 -3.07
C SER A 418 11.95 -7.16 -3.48
N SER A 419 11.07 -6.83 -2.53
CA SER A 419 9.73 -6.38 -2.82
C SER A 419 9.61 -4.87 -2.58
N ASN A 420 8.39 -4.32 -2.72
CA ASN A 420 8.09 -2.92 -2.41
C ASN A 420 7.91 -2.69 -0.90
N LEU A 421 7.45 -1.49 -0.54
CA LEU A 421 7.15 -1.11 0.83
C LEU A 421 6.11 -2.04 1.50
N CYS A 422 5.12 -2.52 0.74
CA CYS A 422 4.01 -3.31 1.28
C CYS A 422 4.09 -4.81 0.93
N THR A 423 5.19 -5.28 0.38
CA THR A 423 5.54 -6.69 0.11
C THR A 423 4.69 -7.43 -0.93
N GLU A 424 3.87 -6.74 -1.75
CA GLU A 424 3.07 -7.36 -2.80
C GLU A 424 3.70 -7.32 -4.20
N ILE A 425 4.75 -6.51 -4.44
CA ILE A 425 5.34 -6.32 -5.76
C ILE A 425 6.59 -7.17 -5.93
N PHE A 426 6.60 -7.97 -6.99
CA PHE A 426 7.68 -8.88 -7.34
C PHE A 426 8.09 -8.64 -8.79
N LEU A 427 8.99 -7.68 -9.00
CA LEU A 427 9.49 -7.24 -10.29
C LEU A 427 11.02 -7.25 -10.30
N PRO A 428 11.66 -7.63 -11.41
CA PRO A 428 13.11 -7.63 -11.52
C PRO A 428 13.67 -6.22 -11.41
N THR A 429 14.83 -6.12 -10.75
CA THR A 429 15.61 -4.88 -10.58
C THR A 429 17.02 -5.09 -11.08
N SER A 430 17.67 -3.99 -11.50
CA SER A 430 19.07 -4.01 -11.89
C SER A 430 19.73 -2.66 -11.64
N ARG A 431 21.05 -2.59 -11.88
CA ARG A 431 21.77 -1.33 -11.86
C ARG A 431 21.14 -0.26 -12.75
N ASP A 432 20.50 -0.66 -13.87
CA ASP A 432 19.99 0.25 -14.91
C ASP A 432 18.46 0.40 -14.87
N GLU A 433 17.76 -0.35 -14.03
CA GLU A 433 16.32 -0.35 -13.96
C GLU A 433 15.80 -0.32 -12.50
N VAL A 434 14.95 0.65 -12.21
CA VAL A 434 14.14 0.72 -11.00
C VAL A 434 12.75 0.24 -11.37
N ALA A 435 12.32 -0.86 -10.81
CA ALA A 435 11.01 -1.41 -11.13
C ALA A 435 9.89 -0.53 -10.55
N VAL A 436 8.80 -0.41 -11.30
CA VAL A 436 7.65 0.43 -10.93
C VAL A 436 6.39 -0.39 -11.06
N CYS A 437 5.45 -0.24 -10.13
CA CYS A 437 4.14 -0.87 -10.25
C CYS A 437 3.00 0.13 -10.07
N ASN A 438 1.93 -0.08 -10.83
CA ASN A 438 0.73 0.75 -10.90
C ASN A 438 -0.44 -0.05 -10.33
N LEU A 439 -1.00 0.41 -9.22
CA LEU A 439 -1.91 -0.38 -8.38
C LEU A 439 -3.34 0.16 -8.40
N GLY A 440 -4.28 -0.76 -8.24
CA GLY A 440 -5.68 -0.47 -7.99
C GLY A 440 -6.41 -1.72 -7.49
N SER A 441 -7.56 -1.54 -6.83
CA SER A 441 -8.27 -2.66 -6.22
C SER A 441 -9.76 -2.62 -6.50
N VAL A 442 -10.32 -3.79 -6.79
CA VAL A 442 -11.75 -4.02 -6.96
C VAL A 442 -12.40 -4.14 -5.59
N ASN A 443 -13.53 -3.50 -5.38
CA ASN A 443 -14.31 -3.57 -4.16
C ASN A 443 -15.37 -4.68 -4.25
N LEU A 444 -15.13 -5.82 -3.63
CA LEU A 444 -16.03 -6.97 -3.66
C LEU A 444 -17.42 -6.65 -3.06
N ALA A 445 -17.46 -5.80 -2.03
CA ALA A 445 -18.70 -5.41 -1.38
C ALA A 445 -19.65 -4.62 -2.29
N ARG A 446 -19.12 -4.01 -3.36
CA ARG A 446 -19.90 -3.29 -4.39
C ARG A 446 -20.26 -4.16 -5.60
N HIS A 447 -19.85 -5.42 -5.58
CA HIS A 447 -20.15 -6.42 -6.61
C HIS A 447 -21.01 -7.55 -6.06
N CYS A 448 -21.66 -7.35 -4.92
CA CYS A 448 -22.56 -8.36 -4.37
C CYS A 448 -23.94 -7.80 -3.99
N ALA A 449 -24.92 -8.66 -4.07
CA ALA A 449 -26.25 -8.41 -3.52
C ALA A 449 -26.23 -8.34 -1.98
N PRO A 450 -27.29 -7.87 -1.31
CA PRO A 450 -27.36 -7.82 0.16
C PRO A 450 -27.09 -9.16 0.86
N ASN A 451 -27.42 -10.27 0.23
CA ASN A 451 -27.13 -11.64 0.72
C ASN A 451 -25.70 -12.11 0.44
N GLY A 452 -24.84 -11.26 -0.10
CA GLY A 452 -23.44 -11.56 -0.44
C GLY A 452 -23.26 -12.39 -1.73
N GLU A 453 -24.28 -12.59 -2.55
CA GLU A 453 -24.09 -13.22 -3.86
C GLU A 453 -23.40 -12.24 -4.82
N LEU A 454 -22.29 -12.70 -5.43
CA LEU A 454 -21.49 -11.88 -6.34
C LEU A 454 -22.13 -11.79 -7.74
N ASP A 455 -22.19 -10.58 -8.27
CA ASP A 455 -22.44 -10.33 -9.68
C ASP A 455 -21.12 -10.51 -10.47
N TRP A 456 -20.92 -11.71 -10.96
CA TRP A 456 -19.72 -12.10 -11.69
C TRP A 456 -19.57 -11.36 -13.02
N GLU A 457 -20.67 -11.02 -13.68
CA GLU A 457 -20.62 -10.27 -14.94
C GLU A 457 -20.17 -8.83 -14.71
N GLN A 458 -20.75 -8.14 -13.74
CA GLN A 458 -20.34 -6.80 -13.35
C GLN A 458 -18.87 -6.80 -12.88
N LEU A 459 -18.46 -7.83 -12.14
CA LEU A 459 -17.08 -7.99 -11.70
C LEU A 459 -16.11 -8.13 -12.88
N ALA A 460 -16.44 -8.95 -13.88
CA ALA A 460 -15.65 -9.09 -15.10
C ALA A 460 -15.54 -7.77 -15.89
N GLN A 461 -16.64 -7.00 -15.98
CA GLN A 461 -16.64 -5.68 -16.62
C GLN A 461 -15.74 -4.70 -15.86
N THR A 462 -15.82 -4.68 -14.54
CA THR A 462 -14.95 -3.87 -13.67
C THR A 462 -13.47 -4.19 -13.90
N VAL A 463 -13.11 -5.47 -13.92
CA VAL A 463 -11.72 -5.90 -14.17
C VAL A 463 -11.22 -5.39 -15.52
N ARG A 464 -12.01 -5.51 -16.59
CA ARG A 464 -11.62 -5.01 -17.93
C ARG A 464 -11.35 -3.50 -17.92
N LEU A 465 -12.24 -2.72 -17.31
CA LEU A 465 -12.09 -1.27 -17.21
C LEU A 465 -10.90 -0.87 -16.33
N ALA A 466 -10.69 -1.56 -15.22
CA ALA A 466 -9.59 -1.34 -14.30
C ALA A 466 -8.23 -1.64 -14.95
N MET A 467 -8.11 -2.75 -15.70
CA MET A 467 -6.87 -3.10 -16.40
C MET A 467 -6.47 -2.05 -17.44
N ARG A 468 -7.42 -1.52 -18.20
CA ARG A 468 -7.13 -0.42 -19.13
C ARG A 468 -6.73 0.87 -18.41
N ALA A 469 -7.41 1.19 -17.29
CA ALA A 469 -7.04 2.35 -16.48
C ALA A 469 -5.61 2.25 -15.95
N LEU A 470 -5.21 1.06 -15.46
CA LEU A 470 -3.87 0.79 -14.96
C LEU A 470 -2.80 0.80 -16.08
N ASP A 471 -3.12 0.29 -17.28
CA ASP A 471 -2.23 0.41 -18.45
C ASP A 471 -2.02 1.88 -18.84
N ASN A 472 -3.09 2.69 -18.79
CA ASN A 472 -3.01 4.12 -19.07
C ASN A 472 -2.17 4.89 -18.03
N VAL A 473 -2.14 4.44 -16.75
CA VAL A 473 -1.25 5.04 -15.74
C VAL A 473 0.21 5.00 -16.20
N ILE A 474 0.65 3.91 -16.84
CA ILE A 474 2.04 3.75 -17.31
C ILE A 474 2.43 4.85 -18.29
N ASP A 475 1.54 5.18 -19.22
CA ASP A 475 1.79 6.15 -20.27
C ASP A 475 1.52 7.60 -19.82
N ALA A 476 0.64 7.79 -18.83
CA ALA A 476 0.33 9.11 -18.26
C ALA A 476 1.32 9.54 -17.17
N ASN A 477 2.07 8.61 -16.56
CA ASN A 477 2.87 8.85 -15.39
C ASN A 477 4.07 9.77 -15.65
N LEU A 478 4.30 10.73 -14.75
CA LEU A 478 5.56 11.45 -14.66
C LEU A 478 6.57 10.60 -13.89
N TYR A 479 7.72 10.33 -14.49
CA TYR A 479 8.76 9.53 -13.86
C TYR A 479 9.86 10.42 -13.27
N PRO A 480 10.06 10.41 -11.93
CA PRO A 480 11.15 11.15 -11.29
C PRO A 480 12.56 10.61 -11.62
N SER A 481 12.64 9.40 -12.20
CA SER A 481 13.87 8.69 -12.52
C SER A 481 13.78 8.10 -13.92
N GLU A 482 14.82 8.26 -14.75
CA GLU A 482 14.92 7.63 -16.07
C GLU A 482 15.00 6.10 -15.98
N ARG A 483 15.63 5.57 -14.92
CA ARG A 483 15.69 4.13 -14.63
C ARG A 483 14.29 3.56 -14.38
N ALA A 484 13.45 4.32 -13.68
CA ALA A 484 12.06 3.97 -13.42
C ALA A 484 11.20 4.05 -14.71
N ALA A 485 11.37 5.09 -15.51
CA ALA A 485 10.69 5.21 -16.79
C ALA A 485 11.03 4.03 -17.72
N ARG A 486 12.31 3.70 -17.84
CA ARG A 486 12.80 2.59 -18.68
C ARG A 486 12.18 1.26 -18.27
N ALA A 487 12.26 0.91 -17.00
CA ALA A 487 11.73 -0.35 -16.49
C ALA A 487 10.21 -0.45 -16.70
N ASN A 488 9.47 0.62 -16.37
CA ASN A 488 8.01 0.62 -16.47
C ASN A 488 7.51 0.54 -17.91
N GLN A 489 8.15 1.25 -18.83
CA GLN A 489 7.81 1.22 -20.26
C GLN A 489 8.16 -0.13 -20.92
N ARG A 490 9.28 -0.75 -20.53
CA ARG A 490 9.72 -2.03 -21.12
C ARG A 490 8.91 -3.22 -20.62
N ASN A 491 8.51 -3.22 -19.36
CA ASN A 491 7.83 -4.35 -18.73
C ASN A 491 6.31 -4.13 -18.54
N ARG A 492 5.85 -2.89 -18.56
CA ARG A 492 4.45 -2.48 -18.40
C ARG A 492 3.69 -3.20 -17.26
N PRO A 493 4.23 -3.29 -16.04
CA PRO A 493 3.58 -4.03 -14.98
C PRO A 493 2.41 -3.24 -14.40
N VAL A 494 1.33 -3.93 -14.12
CA VAL A 494 0.20 -3.43 -13.34
C VAL A 494 -0.14 -4.42 -12.24
N GLY A 495 -0.75 -3.94 -11.15
CA GLY A 495 -1.14 -4.78 -10.02
C GLY A 495 -2.59 -4.54 -9.66
N LEU A 496 -3.48 -5.35 -10.23
CA LEU A 496 -4.88 -5.37 -9.82
C LEU A 496 -5.05 -6.23 -8.57
N GLY A 497 -5.63 -5.66 -7.52
CA GLY A 497 -5.97 -6.33 -6.27
C GLY A 497 -7.46 -6.30 -5.98
N LEU A 498 -7.79 -6.59 -4.73
CA LEU A 498 -9.15 -6.60 -4.22
C LEU A 498 -9.23 -5.98 -2.82
N MET A 499 -10.44 -5.58 -2.40
CA MET A 499 -10.81 -5.14 -1.05
C MET A 499 -12.25 -5.54 -0.75
N GLY A 500 -12.65 -5.50 0.51
CA GLY A 500 -14.01 -5.83 0.92
C GLY A 500 -14.29 -7.32 1.12
N PHE A 501 -13.26 -8.16 1.27
CA PHE A 501 -13.44 -9.60 1.41
C PHE A 501 -14.16 -9.99 2.71
N ALA A 502 -13.77 -9.44 3.86
CA ALA A 502 -14.45 -9.75 5.12
C ALA A 502 -15.89 -9.22 5.15
N GLU A 503 -16.16 -8.10 4.52
CA GLU A 503 -17.52 -7.60 4.35
C GLU A 503 -18.37 -8.56 3.51
N LEU A 504 -17.82 -9.08 2.41
CA LEU A 504 -18.47 -10.09 1.58
C LEU A 504 -18.78 -11.37 2.38
N LEU A 505 -17.82 -11.86 3.18
CA LEU A 505 -18.03 -13.03 4.05
C LEU A 505 -19.17 -12.77 5.04
N ALA A 506 -19.16 -11.62 5.70
CA ALA A 506 -20.19 -11.24 6.66
C ALA A 506 -21.59 -11.21 6.00
N ARG A 507 -21.72 -10.65 4.78
CA ARG A 507 -22.97 -10.64 4.02
C ARG A 507 -23.45 -12.04 3.65
N ARG A 508 -22.52 -12.96 3.33
CA ARG A 508 -22.81 -14.36 3.02
C ARG A 508 -23.11 -15.23 4.25
N GLY A 509 -22.97 -14.69 5.44
CA GLY A 509 -23.12 -15.47 6.68
C GLY A 509 -21.95 -16.43 6.96
N LEU A 510 -20.78 -16.23 6.32
CA LEU A 510 -19.61 -17.08 6.48
C LEU A 510 -18.66 -16.52 7.54
N SER A 511 -18.08 -17.40 8.35
CA SER A 511 -16.96 -17.05 9.23
C SER A 511 -15.64 -17.04 8.45
N TYR A 512 -14.76 -16.09 8.80
CA TYR A 512 -13.43 -16.04 8.22
C TYR A 512 -12.58 -17.30 8.53
N ALA A 513 -12.84 -17.94 9.65
CA ALA A 513 -12.14 -19.14 10.10
C ALA A 513 -12.60 -20.44 9.41
N GLU A 514 -13.71 -20.40 8.69
CA GLU A 514 -14.27 -21.57 8.01
C GLU A 514 -13.52 -21.88 6.70
N PRO A 515 -13.38 -23.17 6.32
CA PRO A 515 -12.80 -23.55 5.03
C PRO A 515 -13.50 -22.90 3.82
N ALA A 516 -14.82 -22.69 3.90
CA ALA A 516 -15.61 -22.05 2.87
C ALA A 516 -15.15 -20.62 2.55
N ALA A 517 -14.54 -19.89 3.51
CA ALA A 517 -13.94 -18.58 3.28
C ALA A 517 -12.72 -18.68 2.35
N ALA A 518 -11.84 -19.65 2.59
CA ALA A 518 -10.69 -19.90 1.73
C ALA A 518 -11.09 -20.35 0.32
N GLU A 519 -12.14 -21.20 0.21
CA GLU A 519 -12.68 -21.62 -1.09
C GLU A 519 -13.30 -20.47 -1.87
N LEU A 520 -14.00 -19.56 -1.19
CA LEU A 520 -14.54 -18.36 -1.83
C LEU A 520 -13.42 -17.41 -2.28
N ALA A 521 -12.39 -17.21 -1.45
CA ALA A 521 -11.22 -16.43 -1.81
C ALA A 521 -10.50 -17.00 -3.05
N ASP A 522 -10.33 -18.31 -3.10
CA ASP A 522 -9.79 -19.06 -4.23
C ASP A 522 -10.58 -18.79 -5.51
N ARG A 523 -11.89 -18.98 -5.46
CA ARG A 523 -12.79 -18.76 -6.61
C ARG A 523 -12.74 -17.31 -7.11
N ILE A 524 -12.73 -16.35 -6.19
CA ILE A 524 -12.64 -14.93 -6.54
C ILE A 524 -11.29 -14.62 -7.20
N ALA A 525 -10.19 -15.10 -6.61
CA ALA A 525 -8.85 -14.84 -7.16
C ALA A 525 -8.64 -15.50 -8.52
N GLU A 526 -9.14 -16.72 -8.73
CA GLU A 526 -9.16 -17.39 -10.04
C GLU A 526 -9.89 -16.53 -11.07
N PHE A 527 -11.10 -16.05 -10.72
CA PHE A 527 -11.92 -15.24 -11.61
C PHE A 527 -11.25 -13.90 -11.96
N LEU A 528 -10.72 -13.18 -10.95
CA LEU A 528 -10.03 -11.92 -11.18
C LEU A 528 -8.79 -12.10 -12.06
N SER A 529 -7.97 -13.13 -11.79
CA SER A 529 -6.77 -13.45 -12.57
C SER A 529 -7.11 -13.77 -14.03
N TYR A 530 -8.11 -14.63 -14.24
CA TYR A 530 -8.56 -14.98 -15.59
C TYR A 530 -8.96 -13.74 -16.40
N HIS A 531 -9.79 -12.88 -15.82
CA HIS A 531 -10.27 -11.68 -16.51
C HIS A 531 -9.22 -10.59 -16.65
N ALA A 532 -8.28 -10.45 -15.69
CA ALA A 532 -7.16 -9.53 -15.80
C ALA A 532 -6.19 -9.93 -16.92
N ILE A 533 -5.82 -11.22 -16.98
CA ILE A 533 -4.99 -11.76 -18.09
C ILE A 533 -5.71 -11.61 -19.43
N SER A 534 -6.99 -11.95 -19.49
CA SER A 534 -7.80 -11.79 -20.71
C SER A 534 -7.88 -10.33 -21.19
N ALA A 535 -8.02 -9.39 -20.25
CA ALA A 535 -8.02 -7.96 -20.54
C ALA A 535 -6.66 -7.48 -21.06
N SER A 536 -5.54 -7.98 -20.48
CA SER A 536 -4.20 -7.66 -20.96
C SER A 536 -3.94 -8.22 -22.37
N CYS A 537 -4.44 -9.42 -22.69
CA CYS A 537 -4.40 -9.94 -24.06
C CYS A 537 -5.19 -9.04 -25.03
N ALA A 538 -6.39 -8.61 -24.67
CA ALA A 538 -7.19 -7.71 -25.51
C ALA A 538 -6.51 -6.35 -25.72
N LEU A 539 -5.85 -5.82 -24.70
CA LEU A 539 -5.04 -4.61 -24.83
C LEU A 539 -3.81 -4.82 -25.73
N ALA A 540 -3.20 -6.01 -25.69
CA ALA A 540 -2.10 -6.34 -26.61
C ALA A 540 -2.57 -6.42 -28.06
N GLU A 541 -3.75 -6.96 -28.32
CA GLU A 541 -4.38 -6.98 -29.63
C GLU A 541 -4.65 -5.56 -30.17
N GLU A 542 -5.01 -4.62 -29.29
CA GLU A 542 -5.31 -3.21 -29.64
C GLU A 542 -4.05 -2.33 -29.74
N ARG A 543 -3.08 -2.49 -28.80
CA ARG A 543 -1.97 -1.54 -28.57
C ARG A 543 -0.58 -2.15 -28.72
N GLY A 544 -0.50 -3.42 -29.06
CA GLY A 544 0.76 -4.18 -29.10
C GLY A 544 1.17 -4.74 -27.73
N VAL A 545 2.05 -5.73 -27.79
CA VAL A 545 2.62 -6.40 -26.61
C VAL A 545 3.60 -5.49 -25.88
N PHE A 546 3.88 -5.81 -24.61
CA PHE A 546 4.95 -5.09 -23.90
C PHE A 546 6.34 -5.44 -24.49
N PRO A 547 7.30 -4.51 -24.50
CA PRO A 547 8.58 -4.69 -25.25
C PRO A 547 9.35 -5.95 -24.90
N ASN A 548 9.39 -6.35 -23.63
CA ASN A 548 10.12 -7.54 -23.17
C ASN A 548 9.27 -8.84 -23.23
N PHE A 549 8.12 -8.85 -23.92
CA PHE A 549 7.19 -9.98 -23.96
C PHE A 549 7.88 -11.30 -24.36
N ALA A 550 8.69 -11.28 -25.42
CA ALA A 550 9.34 -12.48 -25.95
C ALA A 550 10.27 -13.19 -24.95
N SER A 551 10.84 -12.43 -24.01
CA SER A 551 11.70 -12.95 -22.93
C SER A 551 10.92 -13.34 -21.68
N SER A 552 9.62 -13.10 -21.64
CA SER A 552 8.76 -13.43 -20.51
C SER A 552 8.24 -14.85 -20.59
N ARG A 553 7.80 -15.38 -19.46
CA ARG A 553 7.13 -16.69 -19.39
C ARG A 553 5.72 -16.67 -19.99
N TRP A 554 5.12 -15.49 -20.12
CA TRP A 554 3.87 -15.32 -20.85
C TRP A 554 3.99 -15.79 -22.31
N ALA A 555 5.12 -15.51 -22.98
CA ALA A 555 5.37 -15.98 -24.35
C ALA A 555 5.38 -17.51 -24.47
N ALA A 556 5.79 -18.21 -23.43
CA ALA A 556 5.70 -19.67 -23.32
C ALA A 556 4.29 -20.18 -22.91
N GLY A 557 3.36 -19.27 -22.58
CA GLY A 557 2.02 -19.59 -22.12
C GLY A 557 1.98 -20.11 -20.66
N VAL A 558 2.95 -19.78 -19.84
CA VAL A 558 2.99 -20.17 -18.43
C VAL A 558 2.02 -19.27 -17.67
N LEU A 559 1.07 -19.88 -16.97
CA LEU A 559 0.10 -19.18 -16.13
C LEU A 559 0.56 -19.18 -14.65
N PRO A 560 0.06 -18.29 -13.78
CA PRO A 560 0.50 -18.21 -12.39
C PRO A 560 0.42 -19.54 -11.64
N ILE A 561 -0.64 -20.32 -11.84
CA ILE A 561 -0.82 -21.64 -11.20
C ILE A 561 0.22 -22.67 -11.63
N ASP A 562 0.70 -22.63 -12.90
CA ASP A 562 1.69 -23.58 -13.42
C ASP A 562 3.03 -23.42 -12.69
N THR A 563 3.32 -22.21 -12.18
CA THR A 563 4.57 -21.91 -11.48
C THR A 563 4.73 -22.66 -10.14
N LEU A 564 3.65 -23.23 -9.62
CA LEU A 564 3.68 -24.07 -8.43
C LEU A 564 4.44 -25.38 -8.66
N ASP A 565 4.35 -25.95 -9.86
CA ASP A 565 5.06 -27.19 -10.20
C ASP A 565 6.57 -26.97 -10.27
N GLU A 566 6.98 -25.83 -10.81
CA GLU A 566 8.39 -25.46 -10.86
C GLU A 566 8.97 -25.18 -9.47
N LEU A 567 8.20 -24.48 -8.61
CA LEU A 567 8.59 -24.27 -7.22
C LEU A 567 8.73 -25.60 -6.47
N ALA A 568 7.78 -26.52 -6.67
CA ALA A 568 7.84 -27.85 -6.06
C ALA A 568 9.03 -28.65 -6.55
N ALA A 569 9.32 -28.62 -7.86
CA ALA A 569 10.44 -29.32 -8.46
C ALA A 569 11.80 -28.79 -7.97
N ASP A 570 11.97 -27.47 -7.91
CA ASP A 570 13.19 -26.83 -7.40
C ASP A 570 13.41 -27.11 -5.90
N ARG A 571 12.34 -27.07 -5.12
CA ARG A 571 12.37 -27.38 -3.69
C ARG A 571 12.63 -28.84 -3.39
N GLY A 572 12.25 -29.75 -4.29
CA GLY A 572 12.15 -31.17 -3.98
C GLY A 572 11.06 -31.49 -2.97
N LEU A 573 10.11 -30.58 -2.75
CA LEU A 573 9.01 -30.69 -1.80
C LEU A 573 7.71 -30.21 -2.45
N PRO A 574 6.57 -30.86 -2.19
CA PRO A 574 5.29 -30.41 -2.70
C PRO A 574 4.92 -29.03 -2.14
N VAL A 575 4.27 -28.18 -2.96
CA VAL A 575 3.64 -26.97 -2.46
C VAL A 575 2.25 -27.34 -1.93
N GLU A 576 2.05 -27.11 -0.63
CA GLU A 576 0.87 -27.54 0.13
C GLU A 576 -0.33 -26.59 -0.10
N VAL A 577 -0.83 -26.53 -1.32
CA VAL A 577 -2.01 -25.71 -1.67
C VAL A 577 -2.94 -26.50 -2.57
N ASP A 578 -4.24 -26.31 -2.40
CA ASP A 578 -5.27 -26.84 -3.30
C ASP A 578 -5.05 -26.35 -4.73
N ARG A 579 -5.16 -27.24 -5.71
CA ARG A 579 -4.88 -26.97 -7.13
C ARG A 579 -6.11 -26.98 -8.02
N THR A 580 -7.29 -26.95 -7.41
CA THR A 580 -8.57 -26.92 -8.16
C THR A 580 -8.60 -25.72 -9.09
N ARG A 581 -8.99 -25.98 -10.32
CA ARG A 581 -9.28 -24.98 -11.37
C ARG A 581 -10.76 -25.08 -11.71
N ARG A 582 -11.46 -23.94 -11.78
CA ARG A 582 -12.90 -23.88 -12.03
C ARG A 582 -13.23 -23.32 -13.40
N LEU A 583 -12.28 -22.55 -13.99
CA LEU A 583 -12.41 -21.96 -15.30
C LEU A 583 -11.59 -22.75 -16.34
N ASP A 584 -12.00 -22.67 -17.61
CA ASP A 584 -11.23 -23.23 -18.72
C ASP A 584 -10.10 -22.28 -19.10
N TRP A 585 -8.91 -22.63 -18.67
CA TRP A 585 -7.70 -21.83 -18.87
C TRP A 585 -7.03 -22.05 -20.23
N GLU A 586 -7.37 -23.11 -20.97
CA GLU A 586 -6.63 -23.45 -22.20
C GLU A 586 -6.88 -22.45 -23.34
N PRO A 587 -8.10 -21.97 -23.61
CA PRO A 587 -8.31 -20.92 -24.59
C PRO A 587 -7.57 -19.61 -24.23
N LEU A 588 -7.51 -19.28 -22.95
CA LEU A 588 -6.78 -18.10 -22.49
C LEU A 588 -5.27 -18.28 -22.63
N ARG A 589 -4.73 -19.47 -22.34
CA ARG A 589 -3.31 -19.81 -22.54
C ARG A 589 -2.88 -19.59 -23.99
N GLN A 590 -3.73 -19.96 -24.97
CA GLN A 590 -3.45 -19.73 -26.39
C GLN A 590 -3.42 -18.23 -26.73
N ARG A 591 -4.28 -17.42 -26.11
CA ARG A 591 -4.25 -15.96 -26.29
C ARG A 591 -2.99 -15.35 -25.64
N VAL A 592 -2.60 -15.78 -24.45
CA VAL A 592 -1.39 -15.35 -23.74
C VAL A 592 -0.13 -15.58 -24.59
N ARG A 593 0.01 -16.75 -25.24
CA ARG A 593 1.13 -17.03 -26.16
C ARG A 593 1.20 -16.06 -27.34
N ARG A 594 0.06 -15.53 -27.79
CA ARG A 594 0.02 -14.56 -28.89
C ARG A 594 0.42 -13.17 -28.46
N GLY A 595 0.13 -12.80 -27.20
CA GLY A 595 0.53 -11.51 -26.67
C GLY A 595 -0.12 -11.10 -25.36
N MET A 596 0.67 -10.40 -24.57
CA MET A 596 0.25 -9.69 -23.35
C MET A 596 0.68 -8.23 -23.44
N ARG A 597 -0.18 -7.31 -23.03
CA ARG A 597 0.15 -5.87 -22.93
C ARG A 597 0.98 -5.56 -21.70
N ASN A 598 0.80 -6.32 -20.63
CA ASN A 598 1.36 -6.08 -19.32
C ASN A 598 2.24 -7.25 -18.87
N GLY A 599 3.44 -6.97 -18.38
CA GLY A 599 4.38 -7.99 -17.91
C GLY A 599 3.99 -8.61 -16.56
N ALA A 600 3.21 -7.87 -15.75
CA ALA A 600 2.52 -8.36 -14.56
C ALA A 600 1.11 -7.79 -14.54
N VAL A 601 0.14 -8.50 -13.93
CA VAL A 601 -1.28 -8.11 -13.97
C VAL A 601 -1.94 -8.05 -12.60
N MET A 602 -1.53 -8.86 -11.62
CA MET A 602 -2.17 -8.92 -10.30
C MET A 602 -1.18 -8.78 -9.15
N ALA A 603 -1.56 -7.93 -8.19
CA ALA A 603 -0.94 -7.83 -6.87
C ALA A 603 -2.02 -7.48 -5.84
N VAL A 604 -2.03 -8.19 -4.73
CA VAL A 604 -3.00 -7.91 -3.66
C VAL A 604 -2.34 -7.03 -2.61
N ALA A 605 -2.56 -5.72 -2.76
CA ALA A 605 -2.07 -4.68 -1.86
C ALA A 605 -2.90 -4.61 -0.56
N PRO A 606 -2.38 -4.00 0.53
CA PRO A 606 -3.11 -3.91 1.80
C PRO A 606 -4.38 -3.04 1.74
N THR A 607 -4.44 -2.07 0.84
CA THR A 607 -5.59 -1.19 0.54
C THR A 607 -6.13 -0.34 1.70
N ALA A 608 -5.36 -0.13 2.78
CA ALA A 608 -5.85 0.50 4.01
C ALA A 608 -6.61 1.82 3.77
N THR A 609 -6.04 2.77 3.01
CA THR A 609 -6.67 4.07 2.77
C THR A 609 -7.80 4.01 1.74
N ILE A 610 -7.60 3.32 0.61
CA ILE A 610 -8.65 3.26 -0.43
C ILE A 610 -9.85 2.43 0.02
N ALA A 611 -9.66 1.44 0.89
CA ALA A 611 -10.77 0.72 1.53
C ALA A 611 -11.56 1.62 2.49
N LEU A 612 -10.88 2.51 3.25
CA LEU A 612 -11.52 3.53 4.06
C LEU A 612 -12.37 4.48 3.20
N LEU A 613 -11.83 4.96 2.06
CA LEU A 613 -12.58 5.79 1.12
C LEU A 613 -13.79 5.07 0.53
N ALA A 614 -13.64 3.77 0.27
CA ALA A 614 -14.72 2.94 -0.27
C ALA A 614 -15.74 2.47 0.79
N GLY A 615 -15.49 2.75 2.08
CA GLY A 615 -16.34 2.32 3.19
C GLY A 615 -16.42 0.80 3.35
N THR A 616 -15.31 0.08 3.12
CA THR A 616 -15.25 -1.39 3.17
C THR A 616 -14.01 -1.89 3.92
N THR A 617 -13.88 -3.21 4.08
CA THR A 617 -12.73 -3.83 4.73
C THR A 617 -11.51 -3.85 3.80
N PRO A 618 -10.27 -3.68 4.36
CA PRO A 618 -9.07 -3.66 3.54
C PRO A 618 -8.71 -5.07 3.03
N SER A 619 -8.33 -5.15 1.77
CA SER A 619 -7.76 -6.35 1.14
C SER A 619 -8.53 -7.64 1.48
N LEU A 620 -7.80 -8.65 1.95
CA LEU A 620 -8.30 -9.93 2.47
C LEU A 620 -8.45 -9.93 4.00
N ASP A 621 -8.21 -8.82 4.68
CA ASP A 621 -8.17 -8.77 6.14
C ASP A 621 -9.56 -8.93 6.76
N PRO A 622 -9.69 -9.67 7.88
CA PRO A 622 -10.92 -9.69 8.67
C PRO A 622 -11.18 -8.33 9.33
N TYR A 623 -12.36 -8.14 9.90
CA TYR A 623 -12.61 -7.00 10.76
C TYR A 623 -11.62 -6.99 11.93
N TYR A 624 -10.93 -5.86 12.10
CA TYR A 624 -10.02 -5.70 13.23
C TYR A 624 -10.75 -5.84 14.57
N ALA A 625 -11.88 -5.14 14.70
CA ALA A 625 -12.80 -5.21 15.82
C ALA A 625 -14.23 -4.93 15.32
N ASN A 626 -15.26 -5.36 16.05
CA ASN A 626 -16.64 -5.00 15.75
C ASN A 626 -17.05 -3.66 16.38
N VAL A 627 -16.34 -3.21 17.40
CA VAL A 627 -16.43 -1.85 17.97
C VAL A 627 -15.01 -1.27 18.00
N PHE A 628 -14.79 -0.13 17.41
CA PHE A 628 -13.48 0.50 17.38
C PHE A 628 -13.57 2.00 17.59
N SER A 629 -12.55 2.54 18.24
CA SER A 629 -12.40 3.98 18.43
C SER A 629 -11.64 4.55 17.23
N ARG A 630 -12.29 5.44 16.49
CA ARG A 630 -11.64 6.19 15.42
C ARG A 630 -11.23 7.57 15.94
N GLN A 631 -9.96 7.89 15.78
CA GLN A 631 -9.45 9.23 16.07
C GLN A 631 -9.41 10.03 14.76
N THR A 632 -10.07 11.19 14.76
CA THR A 632 -10.05 12.17 13.67
C THR A 632 -9.55 13.50 14.21
N LEU A 633 -9.39 14.49 13.32
CA LEU A 633 -9.08 15.87 13.75
C LEU A 633 -10.16 16.44 14.69
N SER A 634 -11.39 15.94 14.61
CA SER A 634 -12.54 16.36 15.42
C SER A 634 -12.68 15.60 16.75
N GLY A 635 -11.86 14.58 17.02
CA GLY A 635 -11.90 13.81 18.27
C GLY A 635 -11.87 12.29 18.09
N LYS A 636 -12.13 11.56 19.18
CA LYS A 636 -12.26 10.10 19.20
C LYS A 636 -13.73 9.71 19.22
N PHE A 637 -14.12 8.82 18.30
CA PHE A 637 -15.49 8.34 18.16
C PHE A 637 -15.51 6.81 18.16
N LEU A 638 -16.59 6.23 18.71
CA LEU A 638 -16.82 4.79 18.66
C LEU A 638 -17.64 4.48 17.39
N GLU A 639 -17.11 3.60 16.55
CA GLU A 639 -17.82 3.05 15.43
C GLU A 639 -18.11 1.55 15.67
N VAL A 640 -19.27 1.10 15.20
CA VAL A 640 -19.65 -0.32 15.26
C VAL A 640 -19.75 -0.84 13.83
N ASN A 641 -19.33 -2.10 13.63
CA ASN A 641 -19.44 -2.78 12.33
C ASN A 641 -20.89 -2.66 11.79
N PRO A 642 -21.12 -1.98 10.66
CA PRO A 642 -22.47 -1.67 10.19
C PRO A 642 -23.27 -2.93 9.84
N ILE A 643 -22.62 -3.99 9.34
CA ILE A 643 -23.32 -5.25 9.03
C ILE A 643 -23.79 -5.96 10.32
N LEU A 644 -22.99 -5.87 11.38
CA LEU A 644 -23.40 -6.38 12.70
C LEU A 644 -24.56 -5.56 13.25
N VAL A 645 -24.53 -4.22 13.12
CA VAL A 645 -25.65 -3.34 13.53
C VAL A 645 -26.94 -3.73 12.82
N ASP A 646 -26.89 -3.86 11.50
CA ASP A 646 -28.05 -4.22 10.68
C ASP A 646 -28.60 -5.60 11.10
N GLU A 647 -27.73 -6.56 11.36
CA GLU A 647 -28.12 -7.91 11.77
C GLU A 647 -28.74 -7.94 13.18
N LEU A 648 -28.14 -7.21 14.14
CA LEU A 648 -28.69 -7.09 15.49
C LEU A 648 -30.04 -6.36 15.50
N ARG A 649 -30.21 -5.31 14.70
CA ARG A 649 -31.49 -4.59 14.52
C ARG A 649 -32.55 -5.50 13.90
N ARG A 650 -32.20 -6.23 12.86
CA ARG A 650 -33.11 -7.18 12.22
C ARG A 650 -33.65 -8.23 13.20
N ARG A 651 -32.83 -8.62 14.19
CA ARG A 651 -33.22 -9.59 15.25
C ARG A 651 -33.84 -8.93 16.49
N GLY A 652 -33.94 -7.59 16.55
CA GLY A 652 -34.43 -6.88 17.69
C GLY A 652 -33.50 -6.91 18.92
N LEU A 653 -32.21 -7.18 18.73
CA LEU A 653 -31.21 -7.36 19.78
C LEU A 653 -30.29 -6.15 19.96
N TRP A 654 -30.39 -5.14 19.12
CA TRP A 654 -29.43 -4.01 19.09
C TRP A 654 -29.38 -3.27 20.43
N GLU A 655 -30.54 -2.77 20.91
CA GLU A 655 -30.62 -1.96 22.12
C GLU A 655 -30.21 -2.75 23.37
N GLN A 656 -30.52 -4.06 23.38
CA GLN A 656 -30.21 -4.93 24.51
C GLN A 656 -28.70 -5.23 24.59
N LEU A 657 -28.03 -5.50 23.46
CA LEU A 657 -26.64 -5.99 23.46
C LEU A 657 -25.61 -4.87 23.32
N LEU A 658 -25.99 -3.66 22.90
CA LEU A 658 -25.07 -2.56 22.66
C LEU A 658 -24.18 -2.22 23.87
N PRO A 659 -24.70 -2.08 25.13
CA PRO A 659 -23.87 -1.76 26.27
C PRO A 659 -22.77 -2.81 26.52
N ASP A 660 -23.14 -4.09 26.45
CA ASP A 660 -22.22 -5.21 26.63
C ASP A 660 -21.25 -5.35 25.46
N LEU A 661 -21.68 -5.06 24.24
CA LEU A 661 -20.83 -5.04 23.06
C LEU A 661 -19.72 -3.97 23.16
N VAL A 662 -20.08 -2.79 23.63
CA VAL A 662 -19.11 -1.70 23.86
C VAL A 662 -18.17 -2.05 25.00
N ALA A 663 -18.68 -2.59 26.12
CA ALA A 663 -17.87 -3.04 27.25
C ALA A 663 -16.90 -4.16 26.86
N ALA A 664 -17.33 -5.10 26.01
CA ALA A 664 -16.51 -6.17 25.45
C ALA A 664 -15.60 -5.71 24.30
N ARG A 665 -15.57 -4.41 23.96
CA ARG A 665 -14.78 -3.84 22.85
C ARG A 665 -15.01 -4.55 21.50
N GLY A 666 -16.24 -5.00 21.27
CA GLY A 666 -16.63 -5.69 20.04
C GLY A 666 -16.30 -7.17 20.00
N ASP A 667 -15.80 -7.78 21.07
CA ASP A 667 -15.67 -9.23 21.20
C ASP A 667 -17.03 -9.84 21.57
N LEU A 668 -17.72 -10.40 20.59
CA LEU A 668 -19.05 -10.98 20.76
C LEU A 668 -19.07 -12.18 21.73
N ARG A 669 -17.93 -12.84 21.97
CA ARG A 669 -17.81 -13.93 22.96
C ARG A 669 -18.02 -13.45 24.38
N GLY A 670 -17.71 -12.19 24.65
CA GLY A 670 -17.90 -11.54 25.96
C GLY A 670 -19.27 -10.89 26.14
N VAL A 671 -20.20 -11.02 25.17
CA VAL A 671 -21.50 -10.36 25.20
C VAL A 671 -22.57 -11.37 25.64
N PRO A 672 -23.12 -11.27 26.86
CA PRO A 672 -24.17 -12.18 27.33
C PRO A 672 -25.40 -12.14 26.43
N GLY A 673 -25.92 -13.29 26.09
CA GLY A 673 -27.12 -13.40 25.22
C GLY A 673 -26.88 -13.16 23.73
N CYS A 674 -25.63 -12.95 23.30
CA CYS A 674 -25.31 -12.88 21.88
C CYS A 674 -25.49 -14.26 21.22
N PRO A 675 -26.25 -14.35 20.10
CA PRO A 675 -26.46 -15.61 19.40
C PRO A 675 -25.15 -16.24 18.90
N PRO A 676 -24.93 -17.56 19.08
CA PRO A 676 -23.70 -18.24 18.69
C PRO A 676 -23.33 -18.09 17.22
N ASP A 677 -24.32 -18.01 16.32
CA ASP A 677 -24.10 -17.80 14.89
C ASP A 677 -23.51 -16.43 14.58
N LEU A 678 -23.88 -15.39 15.35
CA LEU A 678 -23.26 -14.06 15.22
C LEU A 678 -21.84 -14.06 15.76
N VAL A 679 -21.58 -14.75 16.87
CA VAL A 679 -20.23 -14.91 17.40
C VAL A 679 -19.31 -15.56 16.37
N ALA A 680 -19.79 -16.61 15.69
CA ALA A 680 -19.02 -17.28 14.64
C ALA A 680 -18.83 -16.43 13.38
N ARG A 681 -19.85 -15.67 12.97
CA ARG A 681 -19.86 -14.86 11.74
C ARG A 681 -19.01 -13.60 11.82
N PHE A 682 -18.85 -13.01 13.01
CA PHE A 682 -18.15 -11.76 13.21
C PHE A 682 -16.92 -11.88 14.11
N PRO A 683 -15.97 -12.80 13.81
CA PRO A 683 -14.72 -12.87 14.57
C PRO A 683 -13.89 -11.60 14.34
N THR A 684 -13.27 -11.09 15.39
CA THR A 684 -12.26 -10.04 15.25
C THR A 684 -10.93 -10.62 14.76
N ALA A 685 -10.05 -9.78 14.26
CA ALA A 685 -8.77 -10.21 13.70
C ALA A 685 -7.98 -11.16 14.64
N TYR A 686 -7.89 -10.86 15.93
CA TYR A 686 -7.19 -11.73 16.90
C TYR A 686 -7.91 -13.02 17.28
N GLN A 687 -9.13 -13.21 16.83
CA GLN A 687 -9.93 -14.43 17.05
C GLN A 687 -9.83 -15.41 15.89
N VAL A 688 -9.42 -14.92 14.72
CA VAL A 688 -9.19 -15.76 13.55
C VAL A 688 -7.86 -16.52 13.75
N PRO A 689 -7.85 -17.86 13.61
CA PRO A 689 -6.61 -18.64 13.67
C PRO A 689 -5.60 -18.18 12.63
N ALA A 690 -4.31 -18.16 12.98
CA ALA A 690 -3.24 -17.75 12.08
C ALA A 690 -3.17 -18.60 10.81
N GLU A 691 -3.49 -19.89 10.93
CA GLU A 691 -3.55 -20.85 9.84
C GLU A 691 -4.61 -20.46 8.79
N SER A 692 -5.75 -19.89 9.22
CA SER A 692 -6.80 -19.41 8.30
C SER A 692 -6.32 -18.23 7.47
N TYR A 693 -5.50 -17.33 8.05
CA TYR A 693 -4.85 -16.25 7.30
C TYR A 693 -3.96 -16.78 6.19
N ILE A 694 -3.12 -17.77 6.54
CA ILE A 694 -2.18 -18.37 5.59
C ILE A 694 -2.91 -19.18 4.52
N GLU A 695 -3.96 -19.91 4.89
CA GLU A 695 -4.76 -20.67 3.92
C GLU A 695 -5.45 -19.76 2.90
N VAL A 696 -6.13 -18.71 3.36
CA VAL A 696 -6.77 -17.72 2.46
C VAL A 696 -5.72 -17.09 1.54
N ALA A 697 -4.56 -16.68 2.09
CA ALA A 697 -3.50 -16.08 1.29
C ALA A 697 -2.91 -17.07 0.27
N ALA A 698 -2.70 -18.33 0.62
CA ALA A 698 -2.17 -19.36 -0.28
C ALA A 698 -3.12 -19.66 -1.44
N ARG A 699 -4.43 -19.75 -1.14
CA ARG A 699 -5.48 -19.93 -2.15
C ARG A 699 -5.52 -18.78 -3.16
N VAL A 700 -5.30 -17.55 -2.70
CA VAL A 700 -5.24 -16.37 -3.57
C VAL A 700 -3.88 -16.31 -4.31
N GLN A 701 -2.76 -16.56 -3.63
CA GLN A 701 -1.42 -16.44 -4.20
C GLN A 701 -1.17 -17.37 -5.39
N LYS A 702 -1.84 -18.53 -5.47
CA LYS A 702 -1.66 -19.42 -6.62
C LYS A 702 -2.11 -18.81 -7.95
N TRP A 703 -3.02 -17.81 -7.90
CA TRP A 703 -3.57 -17.11 -9.06
C TRP A 703 -2.90 -15.75 -9.33
N VAL A 704 -2.17 -15.22 -8.35
CA VAL A 704 -1.53 -13.91 -8.42
C VAL A 704 -0.09 -14.03 -8.89
N ASP A 705 0.25 -13.37 -9.97
CA ASP A 705 1.59 -13.41 -10.58
C ASP A 705 2.64 -12.60 -9.79
N MET A 706 2.25 -11.54 -9.10
CA MET A 706 3.10 -10.89 -8.09
C MET A 706 2.81 -11.44 -6.68
N GLY A 707 2.67 -10.63 -5.67
CA GLY A 707 2.49 -11.05 -4.28
C GLY A 707 1.13 -10.74 -3.69
N VAL A 708 0.90 -11.32 -2.52
CA VAL A 708 -0.25 -11.04 -1.65
C VAL A 708 0.30 -10.46 -0.34
N SER A 709 0.09 -9.17 -0.12
CA SER A 709 0.44 -8.52 1.14
C SER A 709 -0.49 -9.01 2.23
N ARG A 710 0.04 -9.81 3.17
CA ARG A 710 -0.78 -10.50 4.17
C ARG A 710 -0.45 -10.06 5.58
N ASN A 711 -1.35 -9.30 6.22
CA ASN A 711 -1.30 -9.03 7.65
C ASN A 711 -1.61 -10.29 8.46
N LEU A 712 -0.89 -10.48 9.55
CA LEU A 712 -1.10 -11.53 10.52
C LEU A 712 -1.43 -10.92 11.87
N TYR A 713 -2.45 -11.43 12.53
CA TYR A 713 -2.85 -11.05 13.89
C TYR A 713 -2.72 -12.29 14.76
N HIS A 714 -1.86 -12.24 15.75
CA HIS A 714 -1.56 -13.41 16.55
C HIS A 714 -1.37 -13.08 18.03
N ALA A 715 -1.97 -13.88 18.89
CA ALA A 715 -1.75 -13.80 20.32
C ALA A 715 -0.60 -14.75 20.69
N ALA A 716 0.63 -14.30 20.51
CA ALA A 716 1.84 -15.07 20.85
C ALA A 716 2.53 -14.47 22.06
N ASP A 717 3.07 -15.33 22.92
CA ASP A 717 3.93 -14.96 24.05
C ASP A 717 5.39 -15.39 23.87
N ARG A 718 5.68 -16.21 22.86
CA ARG A 718 7.03 -16.74 22.55
C ARG A 718 7.30 -16.77 21.04
N PRO A 719 8.52 -16.47 20.59
CA PRO A 719 8.90 -16.48 19.17
C PRO A 719 8.60 -17.82 18.47
N GLY A 720 8.78 -18.95 19.17
CA GLY A 720 8.53 -20.28 18.62
C GLY A 720 7.08 -20.52 18.16
N GLN A 721 6.10 -19.80 18.72
CA GLN A 721 4.70 -19.93 18.33
C GLN A 721 4.45 -19.37 16.93
N LEU A 722 5.23 -18.36 16.50
CA LEU A 722 5.16 -17.81 15.16
C LEU A 722 5.85 -18.70 14.12
N SER A 723 6.79 -19.56 14.54
CA SER A 723 7.58 -20.40 13.64
C SER A 723 6.69 -21.27 12.75
N ALA A 724 5.70 -21.96 13.32
CA ALA A 724 4.78 -22.81 12.58
C ALA A 724 4.02 -22.05 11.51
N VAL A 725 3.56 -20.81 11.81
CA VAL A 725 2.81 -19.95 10.90
C VAL A 725 3.65 -19.57 9.67
N TYR A 726 4.91 -19.14 9.90
CA TYR A 726 5.78 -18.72 8.81
C TYR A 726 6.33 -19.88 7.98
N LEU A 727 6.61 -21.02 8.62
CA LEU A 727 6.98 -22.24 7.89
C LEU A 727 5.79 -22.75 7.06
N ALA A 728 4.56 -22.67 7.57
CA ALA A 728 3.37 -22.99 6.79
C ALA A 728 3.21 -22.04 5.59
N ALA A 729 3.45 -20.74 5.77
CA ALA A 729 3.42 -19.76 4.67
C ALA A 729 4.43 -20.15 3.57
N TRP A 730 5.65 -20.48 3.95
CA TRP A 730 6.69 -20.95 3.03
C TRP A 730 6.31 -22.26 2.32
N ARG A 731 5.86 -23.30 3.04
CA ARG A 731 5.45 -24.59 2.46
C ARG A 731 4.29 -24.46 1.49
N LYS A 732 3.35 -23.56 1.78
CA LYS A 732 2.20 -23.23 0.90
C LYS A 732 2.56 -22.35 -0.28
N GLY A 733 3.85 -21.99 -0.44
CA GLY A 733 4.35 -21.24 -1.61
C GLY A 733 3.95 -19.77 -1.67
N LEU A 734 3.67 -19.15 -0.53
CA LEU A 734 3.52 -17.69 -0.47
C LEU A 734 4.84 -17.02 -0.91
N LYS A 735 4.73 -15.83 -1.51
CA LYS A 735 5.89 -15.01 -1.84
C LYS A 735 6.26 -14.06 -0.72
N SER A 736 5.29 -13.65 0.09
CA SER A 736 5.49 -12.70 1.19
C SER A 736 4.45 -12.86 2.29
N THR A 737 4.80 -12.29 3.43
CA THR A 737 3.91 -11.84 4.49
C THR A 737 4.18 -10.36 4.73
N TYR A 738 3.30 -9.69 5.49
CA TYR A 738 3.44 -8.26 5.77
C TYR A 738 3.51 -8.02 7.29
N TYR A 739 2.73 -7.11 7.84
CA TYR A 739 2.72 -6.88 9.28
C TYR A 739 2.31 -8.13 10.07
N CYS A 740 2.98 -8.34 11.19
CA CYS A 740 2.56 -9.27 12.22
C CYS A 740 2.21 -8.48 13.49
N PHE A 741 0.93 -8.39 13.76
CA PHE A 741 0.41 -7.74 14.96
C PHE A 741 0.34 -8.77 16.09
N VAL A 742 1.25 -8.64 17.06
CA VAL A 742 1.29 -9.54 18.21
C VAL A 742 0.61 -8.86 19.40
N ARG A 743 -0.44 -9.49 19.94
CA ARG A 743 -1.11 -9.00 21.15
C ARG A 743 -0.52 -9.69 22.36
N PRO A 744 0.03 -8.96 23.35
CA PRO A 744 0.46 -9.54 24.61
C PRO A 744 -0.73 -10.18 25.34
N ARG A 745 -0.55 -11.35 25.94
CA ARG A 745 -1.57 -12.02 26.74
C ARG A 745 -1.93 -11.28 28.04
N MET A 746 -1.06 -10.42 28.55
CA MET A 746 -1.33 -9.59 29.73
C MET A 746 -2.05 -8.30 29.29
N GLU A 747 -3.35 -8.25 29.47
CA GLU A 747 -4.05 -6.98 29.61
C GLU A 747 -3.76 -6.46 31.03
N ILE A 748 -3.07 -5.33 31.13
CA ILE A 748 -3.03 -4.58 32.38
C ILE A 748 -4.46 -4.15 32.65
N GLU A 749 -5.07 -4.64 33.72
CA GLU A 749 -6.38 -4.18 34.20
C GLU A 749 -6.34 -2.66 34.36
N GLN A 750 -6.97 -1.95 33.46
CA GLN A 750 -7.16 -0.50 33.57
C GLN A 750 -8.38 -0.15 34.45
N SER A 751 -8.86 -1.09 35.26
CA SER A 751 -10.11 -0.97 36.02
C SER A 751 -10.11 0.10 37.14
N THR A 752 -8.96 0.57 37.58
CA THR A 752 -8.90 1.52 38.73
C THR A 752 -8.65 2.98 38.35
N VAL A 753 -8.34 3.31 37.11
CA VAL A 753 -7.93 4.67 36.71
C VAL A 753 -9.05 5.49 36.07
N ALA A 754 -10.06 4.85 35.50
CA ALA A 754 -11.13 5.55 34.75
C ALA A 754 -12.12 6.32 35.67
N VAL A 755 -12.38 5.84 36.86
CA VAL A 755 -13.43 6.41 37.74
C VAL A 755 -12.99 7.67 38.48
N ASN A 756 -11.70 7.88 38.74
CA ASN A 756 -11.19 9.01 39.55
C ASN A 756 -10.62 10.19 38.73
N LYS A 757 -10.43 10.10 37.44
CA LYS A 757 -9.87 11.19 36.61
C LYS A 757 -10.84 12.33 36.28
N ALA A 758 -12.14 12.12 36.45
CA ALA A 758 -13.15 13.14 36.12
C ALA A 758 -13.26 14.27 37.16
N ARG A 759 -12.70 14.13 38.35
CA ARG A 759 -12.96 15.07 39.44
C ARG A 759 -11.82 15.96 39.93
N ARG A 760 -10.55 15.78 39.57
CA ARG A 760 -9.46 16.74 39.93
C ARG A 760 -8.26 16.61 39.00
N ARG A 761 -8.19 17.41 37.93
CA ARG A 761 -6.93 17.67 37.22
C ARG A 761 -6.44 19.09 37.54
N PRO A 762 -5.24 19.27 38.08
CA PRO A 762 -4.62 20.59 38.21
C PRO A 762 -4.33 21.17 36.82
N GLN A 763 -4.48 22.49 36.67
CA GLN A 763 -4.30 23.21 35.38
C GLN A 763 -2.94 22.98 34.71
N TRP A 764 -1.88 22.67 35.41
CA TRP A 764 -0.54 22.41 34.88
C TRP A 764 -0.43 21.07 34.15
N VAL A 765 -1.31 20.08 34.40
CA VAL A 765 -1.33 18.78 33.69
C VAL A 765 -1.84 18.95 32.26
N GLN A 766 -2.63 19.98 31.97
CA GLN A 766 -3.09 20.29 30.61
C GLN A 766 -2.00 20.88 29.73
N LEU A 767 -0.98 21.52 30.30
CA LEU A 767 0.16 22.07 29.57
C LEU A 767 1.18 20.99 29.19
N VAL A 768 1.40 20.01 30.06
CA VAL A 768 2.33 18.88 29.78
C VAL A 768 1.77 17.92 28.74
N GLU A 769 0.46 17.71 28.68
CA GLU A 769 -0.16 16.87 27.62
C GLU A 769 -0.07 17.52 26.22
N ARG A 770 0.14 18.82 26.11
CA ARG A 770 0.34 19.49 24.80
C ARG A 770 1.77 19.36 24.26
N GLU A 771 2.76 19.20 25.12
CA GLU A 771 4.17 19.07 24.71
C GLU A 771 4.61 17.62 24.51
N VAL A 772 3.99 16.64 25.18
CA VAL A 772 4.35 15.21 25.07
C VAL A 772 3.71 14.52 23.85
N LEU A 773 2.75 15.16 23.19
CA LEU A 773 2.10 14.60 21.97
C LEU A 773 2.91 14.82 20.68
N THR A 774 4.12 15.35 20.75
CA THR A 774 5.01 15.55 19.57
C THR A 774 6.11 14.49 19.41
N SER A 775 6.21 13.50 20.28
CA SER A 775 7.07 12.33 20.04
C SER A 775 6.21 11.15 19.58
N ASP A 776 5.82 11.20 18.30
CA ASP A 776 5.19 10.07 17.62
C ASP A 776 6.20 8.93 17.47
N ALA A 777 6.19 8.01 18.42
CA ALA A 777 6.63 6.66 18.13
C ALA A 777 5.71 6.14 17.00
N VAL A 778 6.29 5.85 15.83
CA VAL A 778 5.59 5.28 14.68
C VAL A 778 5.14 3.88 15.04
N SER A 779 4.03 3.78 15.77
CA SER A 779 3.23 2.57 15.80
C SER A 779 2.25 2.66 14.64
N CYS A 780 2.18 1.62 13.84
CA CYS A 780 1.16 1.50 12.81
C CYS A 780 -0.21 1.65 13.46
N ARG A 781 -0.88 2.78 13.22
CA ARG A 781 -2.21 3.02 13.80
C ARG A 781 -3.23 2.25 12.99
N LEU A 782 -3.92 1.36 13.64
CA LEU A 782 -4.96 0.48 13.07
C LEU A 782 -6.20 1.24 12.57
N ASP A 783 -6.20 2.57 12.68
CA ASP A 783 -7.26 3.47 12.24
C ASP A 783 -7.16 3.86 10.75
N GLY A 784 -6.31 3.20 9.97
CA GLY A 784 -6.08 3.56 8.56
C GLY A 784 -5.18 4.79 8.36
N SER A 785 -4.62 5.36 9.43
CA SER A 785 -3.70 6.50 9.36
C SER A 785 -2.23 6.10 9.15
N CYS A 786 -1.95 4.80 8.99
CA CYS A 786 -0.61 4.33 8.69
C CYS A 786 -0.24 4.69 7.24
N GLU A 787 0.60 5.70 7.08
CA GLU A 787 1.11 6.17 5.79
C GLU A 787 1.98 5.13 5.06
N SER A 788 2.38 4.06 5.75
CA SER A 788 3.17 2.96 5.18
C SER A 788 2.33 1.89 4.48
N CYS A 789 1.00 1.87 4.69
CA CYS A 789 0.11 0.80 4.20
C CYS A 789 -0.66 1.17 2.92
N GLN A 790 -0.05 1.92 2.02
CA GLN A 790 -0.70 2.32 0.74
C GLN A 790 -0.22 1.53 -0.43
#